data_a77063f5762a18bc00e353c95980a79b
#
_entry.id   a77063f5762a18bc00e353c95980a79b
#
_cell.length_a   1.000
_cell.length_b   1.000
_cell.length_c   1.000
_cell.angle_alpha   90.00
_cell.angle_beta   90.00
_cell.angle_gamma   90.00
#
_symmetry.space_group_name_H-M   'P 1'
#
loop_
_entity.id
_entity.type
_entity.pdbx_description
1 polymer ?
#
loop_
_entity_poly.entity_id
_entity_poly.type
_entity_poly.pdbx_seq_one_letter_code
_entity_poly.pdbx_strand_id
1 'polypeptide(L)'
;MDTISQMLEEAAQEHGPRLALKMRKGLCLEKYTYKDLWRKAQCTAGLLQNRGMEKGERVLLWAPNSPSWVIAYLGVLIGGGVVVPLDVQSTPHFVAKVVAQTEPVLALLSTSIPEAARTPSVPIAYLEDLPHLLRREKAVFQQPQIQGQDLAEIMYTSGTTGEPKGVMLTHRNLVYNVETGRQMIPVNPDSKALSLLPLSHIYAQFAGLLSPLHCGASIIYLPSRQPNTLLRVLRREGITTVALVPQLLQLIMSHIERGVERRGAADLWRFMHRLAPRLPMTVRRILFRSVHRELGGCLQFLLCGGAYLDPSLAQKWESLGIPILQGYGMTETAAMVTYDTLYHRRLGTVGRPPPGQQVEIAPDGEILVRGENVFIGYWRNANATKQTFRDGWYCTGDLGYLDSDGYLHFKGRKKNLIVLADGMNVYPEDIENCLNLRPEIKEAVVIDLPKNGGLVEVHAVILVADPENVEQAVRETNRLLASHQQVRGFTVWSGEDFPRTHTLKVKRHEVLDVLAAADKFAEEQPEIPSRQIDSDLRHLVAKIAGLPREDIGPQSVLGLDLGLDSLSIVELLCLIEEEMSISVEEGQLPAQATVGDLEAILADVERLEEPTIFPDWPAGLAARATRILLQRVLVDPLLAFLCPTQVKGLENLVDISGPALFIANHTSHLDTPVVLKVLLRRYGSRLSAAAAADYWFANPLLGNLIALLFNAFPMARQGNARPCMEHIVDLVDRGWSVLIFPEGTRSPNGELQPFKAGVGLLAVELGIPVVPIKLSGLQQVLPKGSWLPRRGPVTVTIGASLRLLPGMDYVQATQQLEREIRRL
;
A
#
# COMPACT_ATOMS: atom_id res chain seq x y z
N MET A 1 -26.95 10.06 -11.87
CA MET A 1 -26.02 11.01 -11.19
C MET A 1 -25.01 11.52 -12.22
N ASP A 2 -24.66 12.81 -12.16
CA ASP A 2 -23.84 13.42 -13.20
C ASP A 2 -22.49 13.94 -12.71
N THR A 3 -22.34 14.12 -11.40
CA THR A 3 -21.14 14.70 -10.82
C THR A 3 -20.58 13.87 -9.67
N ILE A 4 -19.28 13.99 -9.41
CA ILE A 4 -18.61 13.36 -8.25
C ILE A 4 -19.19 13.91 -6.93
N SER A 5 -19.62 15.18 -6.91
CA SER A 5 -20.28 15.77 -5.75
C SER A 5 -21.58 15.03 -5.40
N GLN A 6 -22.46 14.80 -6.39
CA GLN A 6 -23.69 14.03 -6.21
C GLN A 6 -23.38 12.59 -5.76
N MET A 7 -22.42 11.92 -6.41
CA MET A 7 -21.99 10.56 -6.04
C MET A 7 -21.60 10.45 -4.56
N LEU A 8 -20.79 11.38 -4.07
CA LEU A 8 -20.32 11.33 -2.68
C LEU A 8 -21.44 11.69 -1.70
N GLU A 9 -22.31 12.63 -2.06
CA GLU A 9 -23.49 12.99 -1.23
C GLU A 9 -24.43 11.80 -1.07
N GLU A 10 -24.80 11.13 -2.16
CA GLU A 10 -25.63 9.92 -2.16
C GLU A 10 -24.97 8.80 -1.33
N ALA A 11 -23.67 8.54 -1.52
CA ALA A 11 -22.94 7.57 -0.72
C ALA A 11 -22.92 7.92 0.77
N ALA A 12 -22.82 9.22 1.11
CA ALA A 12 -22.84 9.67 2.51
C ALA A 12 -24.24 9.56 3.14
N GLN A 13 -25.30 9.73 2.34
CA GLN A 13 -26.68 9.53 2.80
C GLN A 13 -26.98 8.04 3.01
N GLU A 14 -26.58 7.18 2.07
CA GLU A 14 -26.87 5.73 2.11
C GLU A 14 -26.00 5.00 3.14
N HIS A 15 -24.71 5.35 3.23
CA HIS A 15 -23.72 4.62 4.01
C HIS A 15 -23.10 5.42 5.18
N GLY A 16 -23.69 6.55 5.57
CA GLY A 16 -23.16 7.55 6.51
C GLY A 16 -22.35 7.03 7.70
N PRO A 17 -22.84 6.08 8.51
CA PRO A 17 -22.13 5.57 9.69
C PRO A 17 -21.05 4.53 9.35
N ARG A 18 -20.98 4.01 8.11
CA ARG A 18 -19.99 3.01 7.71
C ARG A 18 -18.60 3.64 7.55
N LEU A 19 -17.57 2.83 7.77
CA LEU A 19 -16.20 3.22 7.53
C LEU A 19 -15.96 3.43 6.02
N ALA A 20 -15.50 4.61 5.63
CA ALA A 20 -15.11 4.93 4.26
C ALA A 20 -13.60 4.78 4.05
N LEU A 21 -12.79 5.45 4.88
CA LEU A 21 -11.33 5.47 4.74
C LEU A 21 -10.65 5.04 6.03
N LYS A 22 -9.56 4.28 5.87
CA LYS A 22 -8.70 3.86 6.98
C LYS A 22 -7.25 3.88 6.54
N MET A 23 -6.37 4.46 7.37
CA MET A 23 -4.93 4.42 7.20
C MET A 23 -4.25 4.33 8.56
N ARG A 24 -3.14 3.59 8.62
CA ARG A 24 -2.25 3.59 9.77
C ARG A 24 -0.93 4.26 9.39
N LYS A 25 -0.55 5.29 10.11
CA LYS A 25 0.75 5.96 9.98
C LYS A 25 1.48 5.81 11.32
N GLY A 26 2.46 4.92 11.36
CA GLY A 26 3.09 4.54 12.63
C GLY A 26 2.08 3.90 13.60
N LEU A 27 1.96 4.44 14.81
CA LEU A 27 0.99 4.00 15.81
C LEU A 27 -0.37 4.70 15.67
N CYS A 28 -0.44 5.81 14.93
CA CYS A 28 -1.67 6.57 14.71
C CYS A 28 -2.57 5.90 13.69
N LEU A 29 -3.86 5.81 14.02
CA LEU A 29 -4.90 5.23 13.17
C LEU A 29 -5.92 6.27 12.76
N GLU A 30 -5.90 6.63 11.48
CA GLU A 30 -6.90 7.52 10.89
C GLU A 30 -8.09 6.71 10.39
N LYS A 31 -9.29 7.08 10.81
CA LYS A 31 -10.56 6.50 10.38
C LYS A 31 -11.55 7.61 10.07
N TYR A 32 -12.22 7.47 8.94
CA TYR A 32 -13.28 8.37 8.53
C TYR A 32 -14.50 7.57 8.09
N THR A 33 -15.66 7.88 8.65
CA THR A 33 -16.94 7.37 8.13
C THR A 33 -17.32 8.11 6.84
N TYR A 34 -18.31 7.61 6.08
CA TYR A 34 -18.83 8.31 4.90
C TYR A 34 -19.36 9.71 5.27
N LYS A 35 -20.03 9.82 6.41
CA LYS A 35 -20.51 11.11 6.93
C LYS A 35 -19.34 12.05 7.29
N ASP A 36 -18.29 11.53 7.90
CA ASP A 36 -17.08 12.33 8.20
C ASP A 36 -16.39 12.78 6.92
N LEU A 37 -16.25 11.88 5.94
CA LEU A 37 -15.65 12.18 4.64
C LEU A 37 -16.38 13.30 3.92
N TRP A 38 -17.71 13.19 3.79
CA TRP A 38 -18.55 14.22 3.19
C TRP A 38 -18.39 15.58 3.87
N ARG A 39 -18.54 15.61 5.20
CA ARG A 39 -18.38 16.84 5.99
C ARG A 39 -17.00 17.46 5.83
N LYS A 40 -15.93 16.64 5.87
CA LYS A 40 -14.55 17.14 5.73
C LYS A 40 -14.28 17.63 4.32
N ALA A 41 -14.78 16.97 3.30
CA ALA A 41 -14.70 17.44 1.92
C ALA A 41 -15.39 18.80 1.72
N GLN A 42 -16.59 18.99 2.29
CA GLN A 42 -17.29 20.29 2.29
C GLN A 42 -16.50 21.38 3.03
N CYS A 43 -15.97 21.07 4.22
CA CYS A 43 -15.13 22.01 4.96
C CYS A 43 -13.86 22.38 4.18
N THR A 44 -13.25 21.41 3.47
CA THR A 44 -12.09 21.65 2.62
C THR A 44 -12.46 22.52 1.43
N ALA A 45 -13.60 22.25 0.77
CA ALA A 45 -14.09 23.10 -0.31
C ALA A 45 -14.28 24.57 0.13
N GLY A 46 -14.91 24.79 1.28
CA GLY A 46 -15.05 26.14 1.86
C GLY A 46 -13.71 26.79 2.21
N LEU A 47 -12.75 26.02 2.74
CA LEU A 47 -11.39 26.49 3.00
C LEU A 47 -10.67 26.95 1.71
N LEU A 48 -10.82 26.17 0.63
CA LEU A 48 -10.22 26.47 -0.67
C LEU A 48 -10.88 27.70 -1.33
N GLN A 49 -12.21 27.81 -1.24
CA GLN A 49 -12.94 28.99 -1.71
C GLN A 49 -12.49 30.25 -0.97
N ASN A 50 -12.30 30.21 0.35
CA ASN A 50 -11.76 31.34 1.11
C ASN A 50 -10.33 31.72 0.71
N ARG A 51 -9.58 30.79 0.08
CA ARG A 51 -8.23 31.01 -0.45
C ARG A 51 -8.21 31.35 -1.94
N GLY A 52 -9.36 31.68 -2.54
CA GLY A 52 -9.47 32.17 -3.91
C GLY A 52 -9.76 31.09 -4.95
N MET A 53 -10.13 29.85 -4.56
CA MET A 53 -10.57 28.85 -5.52
C MET A 53 -11.99 29.16 -5.99
N GLU A 54 -12.16 29.51 -7.23
CA GLU A 54 -13.43 29.66 -7.92
C GLU A 54 -13.73 28.43 -8.79
N LYS A 55 -14.96 28.35 -9.32
CA LYS A 55 -15.35 27.29 -10.24
C LYS A 55 -14.46 27.29 -11.50
N GLY A 56 -13.89 26.12 -11.82
CA GLY A 56 -12.99 25.93 -12.97
C GLY A 56 -11.52 26.28 -12.70
N GLU A 57 -11.20 26.80 -11.52
CA GLU A 57 -9.80 27.06 -11.15
C GLU A 57 -9.04 25.75 -10.85
N ARG A 58 -7.78 25.71 -11.25
CA ARG A 58 -6.92 24.54 -11.13
C ARG A 58 -6.24 24.53 -9.77
N VAL A 59 -6.27 23.37 -9.13
CA VAL A 59 -5.58 23.13 -7.87
C VAL A 59 -4.61 21.96 -8.05
N LEU A 60 -3.32 22.25 -7.84
CA LEU A 60 -2.29 21.21 -7.89
C LEU A 60 -2.38 20.34 -6.65
N LEU A 61 -2.38 19.02 -6.82
CA LEU A 61 -2.40 18.04 -5.70
C LEU A 61 -1.19 17.09 -5.83
N TRP A 62 -0.18 17.33 -4.98
CA TRP A 62 1.10 16.61 -5.05
C TRP A 62 1.49 16.03 -3.69
N ALA A 63 1.08 14.81 -3.45
CA ALA A 63 1.29 14.12 -2.18
C ALA A 63 1.09 12.60 -2.32
N PRO A 64 1.63 11.79 -1.38
CA PRO A 64 1.35 10.35 -1.34
C PRO A 64 -0.10 10.05 -0.98
N ASN A 65 -0.54 8.82 -1.31
CA ASN A 65 -1.87 8.33 -0.96
C ASN A 65 -2.13 8.43 0.54
N SER A 66 -3.22 9.08 0.91
CA SER A 66 -3.64 9.22 2.30
C SER A 66 -5.12 9.63 2.39
N PRO A 67 -5.78 9.49 3.54
CA PRO A 67 -7.10 10.05 3.74
C PRO A 67 -7.15 11.57 3.52
N SER A 68 -6.07 12.31 3.88
CA SER A 68 -5.97 13.76 3.63
C SER A 68 -5.91 14.07 2.14
N TRP A 69 -5.22 13.24 1.33
CA TRP A 69 -5.22 13.34 -0.13
C TRP A 69 -6.65 13.22 -0.69
N VAL A 70 -7.39 12.21 -0.22
CA VAL A 70 -8.78 11.98 -0.67
C VAL A 70 -9.70 13.12 -0.27
N ILE A 71 -9.60 13.61 0.97
CA ILE A 71 -10.39 14.75 1.46
C ILE A 71 -10.09 16.01 0.64
N ALA A 72 -8.82 16.25 0.30
CA ALA A 72 -8.40 17.36 -0.53
C ALA A 72 -8.94 17.22 -1.98
N TYR A 73 -8.75 16.06 -2.61
CA TYR A 73 -9.26 15.73 -3.95
C TYR A 73 -10.77 15.98 -4.05
N LEU A 74 -11.54 15.38 -3.13
CA LEU A 74 -13.00 15.56 -3.09
C LEU A 74 -13.40 16.99 -2.76
N GLY A 75 -12.65 17.67 -1.88
CA GLY A 75 -12.89 19.06 -1.53
C GLY A 75 -12.74 20.02 -2.72
N VAL A 76 -11.73 19.80 -3.57
CA VAL A 76 -11.55 20.57 -4.82
C VAL A 76 -12.74 20.32 -5.75
N LEU A 77 -13.10 19.04 -6.00
CA LEU A 77 -14.17 18.69 -6.92
C LEU A 77 -15.55 19.20 -6.45
N ILE A 78 -15.86 19.09 -5.16
CA ILE A 78 -17.11 19.58 -4.55
C ILE A 78 -17.15 21.11 -4.59
N GLY A 79 -16.01 21.77 -4.45
CA GLY A 79 -15.89 23.22 -4.56
C GLY A 79 -15.96 23.75 -5.99
N GLY A 80 -16.06 22.87 -7.00
CA GLY A 80 -16.10 23.22 -8.42
C GLY A 80 -14.73 23.49 -9.03
N GLY A 81 -13.63 23.26 -8.30
CA GLY A 81 -12.27 23.36 -8.82
C GLY A 81 -11.89 22.17 -9.69
N VAL A 82 -10.77 22.30 -10.40
CA VAL A 82 -10.18 21.29 -11.28
C VAL A 82 -8.93 20.74 -10.63
N VAL A 83 -8.88 19.45 -10.36
CA VAL A 83 -7.69 18.80 -9.76
C VAL A 83 -6.61 18.59 -10.83
N VAL A 84 -5.37 18.91 -10.48
CA VAL A 84 -4.17 18.54 -11.25
C VAL A 84 -3.31 17.63 -10.38
N PRO A 85 -3.56 16.30 -10.42
CA PRO A 85 -2.85 15.36 -9.56
C PRO A 85 -1.45 15.05 -10.12
N LEU A 86 -0.44 15.05 -9.23
CA LEU A 86 0.94 14.71 -9.58
C LEU A 86 1.44 13.53 -8.75
N ASP A 87 2.27 12.69 -9.37
CA ASP A 87 2.98 11.63 -8.70
C ASP A 87 4.10 12.20 -7.82
N VAL A 88 4.33 11.62 -6.65
CA VAL A 88 5.38 12.03 -5.72
C VAL A 88 6.78 11.93 -6.31
N GLN A 89 6.96 11.08 -7.32
CA GLN A 89 8.22 10.89 -8.05
C GLN A 89 8.38 11.82 -9.25
N SER A 90 7.42 12.72 -9.49
CA SER A 90 7.53 13.69 -10.58
C SER A 90 8.77 14.57 -10.43
N THR A 91 9.56 14.69 -11.50
CA THR A 91 10.76 15.53 -11.47
C THR A 91 10.41 17.02 -11.37
N PRO A 92 11.26 17.84 -10.74
CA PRO A 92 11.03 19.29 -10.64
C PRO A 92 10.80 19.96 -11.99
N HIS A 93 11.51 19.51 -13.04
CA HIS A 93 11.34 20.01 -14.39
C HIS A 93 9.95 19.70 -14.97
N PHE A 94 9.46 18.50 -14.77
CA PHE A 94 8.10 18.10 -15.18
C PHE A 94 7.05 18.92 -14.44
N VAL A 95 7.19 19.09 -13.12
CA VAL A 95 6.27 19.88 -12.30
C VAL A 95 6.24 21.34 -12.75
N ALA A 96 7.41 21.93 -13.02
CA ALA A 96 7.49 23.30 -13.52
C ALA A 96 6.74 23.50 -14.86
N LYS A 97 6.84 22.51 -15.78
CA LYS A 97 6.08 22.53 -17.04
C LYS A 97 4.56 22.45 -16.80
N VAL A 98 4.13 21.54 -15.91
CA VAL A 98 2.71 21.37 -15.58
C VAL A 98 2.15 22.66 -14.94
N VAL A 99 2.87 23.25 -13.98
CA VAL A 99 2.48 24.53 -13.35
C VAL A 99 2.37 25.64 -14.38
N ALA A 100 3.35 25.78 -15.28
CA ALA A 100 3.31 26.80 -16.34
C ALA A 100 2.14 26.62 -17.32
N GLN A 101 1.73 25.37 -17.60
CA GLN A 101 0.62 25.09 -18.51
C GLN A 101 -0.76 25.25 -17.82
N THR A 102 -0.88 24.88 -16.54
CA THR A 102 -2.16 24.85 -15.84
C THR A 102 -2.44 26.11 -15.04
N GLU A 103 -1.42 26.89 -14.68
CA GLU A 103 -1.54 28.12 -13.88
C GLU A 103 -2.45 27.91 -12.66
N PRO A 104 -2.08 26.98 -11.73
CA PRO A 104 -2.92 26.65 -10.60
C PRO A 104 -2.99 27.80 -9.60
N VAL A 105 -4.16 28.06 -9.04
CA VAL A 105 -4.37 29.11 -8.00
C VAL A 105 -3.81 28.70 -6.65
N LEU A 106 -3.69 27.39 -6.40
CA LEU A 106 -3.22 26.82 -5.15
C LEU A 106 -2.54 25.47 -5.39
N ALA A 107 -1.53 25.15 -4.55
CA ALA A 107 -0.89 23.85 -4.50
C ALA A 107 -1.11 23.19 -3.13
N LEU A 108 -1.67 22.00 -3.14
CA LEU A 108 -1.85 21.13 -1.97
C LEU A 108 -0.72 20.09 -1.98
N LEU A 109 0.25 20.26 -1.10
CA LEU A 109 1.48 19.48 -1.08
C LEU A 109 1.58 18.62 0.18
N SER A 110 2.38 17.55 0.13
CA SER A 110 2.88 16.89 1.34
C SER A 110 4.19 17.54 1.80
N THR A 111 4.44 17.53 3.10
CA THR A 111 5.73 17.93 3.67
C THR A 111 6.88 17.01 3.24
N SER A 112 6.57 15.78 2.79
CA SER A 112 7.55 14.84 2.23
C SER A 112 8.13 15.27 0.87
N ILE A 113 7.49 16.22 0.17
CA ILE A 113 8.00 16.76 -1.12
C ILE A 113 9.19 17.69 -0.83
N PRO A 114 10.39 17.44 -1.42
CA PRO A 114 11.58 18.25 -1.19
C PRO A 114 11.36 19.72 -1.50
N GLU A 115 11.93 20.60 -0.67
CA GLU A 115 11.75 22.04 -0.81
C GLU A 115 12.28 22.55 -2.16
N ALA A 116 13.38 21.99 -2.65
CA ALA A 116 13.98 22.32 -3.96
C ALA A 116 13.07 21.97 -5.16
N ALA A 117 12.12 21.05 -4.98
CA ALA A 117 11.15 20.66 -6.01
C ALA A 117 9.91 21.56 -6.05
N ARG A 118 9.70 22.41 -5.04
CA ARG A 118 8.51 23.27 -4.91
C ARG A 118 8.63 24.49 -5.81
N THR A 119 7.52 24.88 -6.43
CA THR A 119 7.48 26.05 -7.32
C THR A 119 7.07 27.29 -6.50
N PRO A 120 7.93 28.29 -6.29
CA PRO A 120 7.66 29.41 -5.37
C PRO A 120 6.49 30.32 -5.79
N SER A 121 6.04 30.23 -7.05
CA SER A 121 5.04 31.13 -7.63
C SER A 121 3.59 30.80 -7.29
N VAL A 122 3.31 29.66 -6.65
CA VAL A 122 1.96 29.21 -6.32
C VAL A 122 1.79 29.18 -4.81
N PRO A 123 0.70 29.70 -4.23
CA PRO A 123 0.39 29.56 -2.82
C PRO A 123 0.31 28.08 -2.41
N ILE A 124 0.97 27.71 -1.30
CA ILE A 124 1.07 26.32 -0.84
C ILE A 124 0.27 26.11 0.44
N ALA A 125 -0.45 24.99 0.51
CA ALA A 125 -0.99 24.45 1.75
C ALA A 125 -0.57 22.99 1.92
N TYR A 126 -0.16 22.60 3.13
CA TYR A 126 0.28 21.24 3.40
C TYR A 126 -0.88 20.35 3.84
N LEU A 127 -0.94 19.12 3.29
CA LEU A 127 -1.98 18.15 3.60
C LEU A 127 -1.90 17.65 5.05
N GLU A 128 -0.71 17.66 5.63
CA GLU A 128 -0.48 17.31 7.03
C GLU A 128 -1.14 18.33 7.99
N ASP A 129 -1.23 19.60 7.58
CA ASP A 129 -1.89 20.65 8.34
C ASP A 129 -3.42 20.65 8.16
N LEU A 130 -3.92 20.01 7.12
CA LEU A 130 -5.34 20.03 6.77
C LEU A 130 -6.27 19.62 7.93
N PRO A 131 -6.00 18.56 8.71
CA PRO A 131 -6.85 18.21 9.86
C PRO A 131 -6.89 19.31 10.93
N HIS A 132 -5.80 20.07 11.10
CA HIS A 132 -5.71 21.18 12.03
C HIS A 132 -6.45 22.43 11.50
N LEU A 133 -6.24 22.77 10.25
CA LEU A 133 -6.91 23.87 9.57
C LEU A 133 -8.45 23.71 9.60
N LEU A 134 -8.94 22.50 9.30
CA LEU A 134 -10.38 22.18 9.33
C LEU A 134 -11.01 22.25 10.72
N ARG A 135 -10.24 22.20 11.80
CA ARG A 135 -10.72 22.43 13.18
C ARG A 135 -10.77 23.90 13.56
N ARG A 136 -9.79 24.68 13.07
CA ARG A 136 -9.57 26.08 13.46
C ARG A 136 -10.40 27.04 12.62
N GLU A 137 -10.47 26.81 11.32
CA GLU A 137 -11.14 27.68 10.37
C GLU A 137 -12.58 27.17 10.13
N LYS A 138 -13.58 27.95 10.60
CA LYS A 138 -14.98 27.71 10.32
C LYS A 138 -15.31 28.32 8.94
N ALA A 139 -14.80 27.70 7.87
CA ALA A 139 -15.11 28.12 6.52
C ALA A 139 -16.56 27.76 6.17
N VAL A 140 -17.29 28.72 5.62
CA VAL A 140 -18.65 28.50 5.11
C VAL A 140 -18.53 28.01 3.69
N PHE A 141 -18.94 26.78 3.45
CA PHE A 141 -18.97 26.18 2.12
C PHE A 141 -20.16 26.73 1.34
N GLN A 142 -19.89 27.32 0.19
CA GLN A 142 -20.91 27.71 -0.81
C GLN A 142 -20.91 26.65 -1.91
N GLN A 143 -22.02 25.92 -2.03
CA GLN A 143 -22.13 24.85 -3.01
C GLN A 143 -22.28 25.47 -4.43
N PRO A 144 -21.30 25.31 -5.32
CA PRO A 144 -21.43 25.79 -6.68
C PRO A 144 -22.36 24.89 -7.50
N GLN A 145 -22.95 25.46 -8.56
CA GLN A 145 -23.66 24.63 -9.53
C GLN A 145 -22.66 23.92 -10.44
N ILE A 146 -22.46 22.62 -10.22
CA ILE A 146 -21.58 21.78 -11.02
C ILE A 146 -22.41 20.91 -11.95
N GLN A 147 -22.02 20.86 -13.22
CA GLN A 147 -22.64 20.04 -14.25
C GLN A 147 -21.73 18.86 -14.64
N GLY A 148 -22.30 17.80 -15.20
CA GLY A 148 -21.52 16.65 -15.65
C GLY A 148 -20.44 16.99 -16.68
N GLN A 149 -20.66 18.01 -17.50
CA GLN A 149 -19.72 18.46 -18.52
C GLN A 149 -18.62 19.41 -17.99
N ASP A 150 -18.72 19.86 -16.73
CA ASP A 150 -17.67 20.67 -16.14
C ASP A 150 -16.40 19.82 -15.98
N LEU A 151 -15.26 20.46 -16.17
CA LEU A 151 -13.94 19.82 -16.02
C LEU A 151 -13.73 19.45 -14.56
N ALA A 152 -13.40 18.20 -14.30
CA ALA A 152 -13.11 17.67 -12.98
C ALA A 152 -11.60 17.61 -12.70
N GLU A 153 -10.83 17.13 -13.68
CA GLU A 153 -9.39 17.01 -13.52
C GLU A 153 -8.62 17.09 -14.83
N ILE A 154 -7.34 17.46 -14.73
CA ILE A 154 -6.37 17.43 -15.81
C ILE A 154 -5.24 16.49 -15.42
N MET A 155 -5.22 15.31 -16.02
CA MET A 155 -4.20 14.30 -15.74
C MET A 155 -3.07 14.36 -16.76
N TYR A 156 -1.86 14.57 -16.29
CA TYR A 156 -0.69 14.63 -17.16
C TYR A 156 -0.10 13.26 -17.43
N THR A 157 0.08 12.96 -18.72
CA THR A 157 0.77 11.75 -19.17
C THR A 157 2.11 12.14 -19.80
N SER A 158 3.13 11.28 -19.62
CA SER A 158 4.39 11.41 -20.34
C SER A 158 4.12 11.16 -21.82
N GLY A 159 4.01 12.24 -22.60
CA GLY A 159 3.84 12.13 -24.05
C GLY A 159 5.03 11.40 -24.68
N THR A 160 4.77 10.65 -25.77
CA THR A 160 5.81 9.95 -26.56
C THR A 160 6.80 10.90 -27.24
N THR A 161 6.51 12.19 -27.23
CA THR A 161 7.34 13.27 -27.79
C THR A 161 8.15 14.03 -26.73
N GLY A 162 8.17 13.56 -25.47
CA GLY A 162 8.86 14.21 -24.36
C GLY A 162 8.14 15.42 -23.75
N GLU A 163 7.09 15.95 -24.40
CA GLU A 163 6.27 17.02 -23.83
C GLU A 163 5.04 16.45 -23.12
N PRO A 164 4.77 16.88 -21.85
CA PRO A 164 3.63 16.40 -21.09
C PRO A 164 2.31 16.84 -21.72
N LYS A 165 1.34 15.93 -21.83
CA LYS A 165 0.00 16.20 -22.33
C LYS A 165 -1.01 16.12 -21.19
N GLY A 166 -1.76 17.18 -20.95
CA GLY A 166 -2.83 17.21 -19.94
C GLY A 166 -4.14 16.67 -20.50
N VAL A 167 -4.55 15.50 -20.09
CA VAL A 167 -5.82 14.87 -20.45
C VAL A 167 -6.96 15.51 -19.65
N MET A 168 -7.94 16.10 -20.33
CA MET A 168 -9.08 16.77 -19.71
C MET A 168 -10.23 15.80 -19.45
N LEU A 169 -10.54 15.54 -18.19
CA LEU A 169 -11.64 14.66 -17.75
C LEU A 169 -12.75 15.47 -17.08
N THR A 170 -13.98 15.29 -17.57
CA THR A 170 -15.18 15.89 -16.97
C THR A 170 -15.73 15.05 -15.83
N HIS A 171 -16.58 15.62 -15.00
CA HIS A 171 -17.30 14.86 -13.99
C HIS A 171 -18.06 13.68 -14.59
N ARG A 172 -18.68 13.86 -15.77
CA ARG A 172 -19.45 12.80 -16.45
C ARG A 172 -18.54 11.66 -16.91
N ASN A 173 -17.34 11.96 -17.44
CA ASN A 173 -16.39 10.90 -17.82
C ASN A 173 -16.08 9.97 -16.63
N LEU A 174 -15.79 10.55 -15.46
CA LEU A 174 -15.48 9.79 -14.24
C LEU A 174 -16.69 9.00 -13.73
N VAL A 175 -17.84 9.68 -13.61
CA VAL A 175 -19.08 9.10 -13.06
C VAL A 175 -19.57 7.95 -13.93
N TYR A 176 -19.52 8.08 -15.27
CA TYR A 176 -19.92 7.00 -16.18
C TYR A 176 -19.18 5.69 -15.89
N ASN A 177 -17.86 5.76 -15.73
CA ASN A 177 -17.07 4.56 -15.42
C ASN A 177 -17.39 4.00 -14.03
N VAL A 178 -17.65 4.86 -13.05
CA VAL A 178 -18.01 4.43 -11.69
C VAL A 178 -19.38 3.73 -11.66
N GLU A 179 -20.37 4.29 -12.34
CA GLU A 179 -21.71 3.67 -12.48
C GLU A 179 -21.63 2.32 -13.19
N THR A 180 -20.86 2.26 -14.28
CA THR A 180 -20.60 1.04 -15.02
C THR A 180 -19.87 0.01 -14.14
N GLY A 181 -18.83 0.43 -13.41
CA GLY A 181 -18.08 -0.41 -12.48
C GLY A 181 -18.96 -1.01 -11.38
N ARG A 182 -19.92 -0.25 -10.83
CA ARG A 182 -20.87 -0.75 -9.82
C ARG A 182 -21.71 -1.93 -10.32
N GLN A 183 -22.08 -1.94 -11.60
CA GLN A 183 -22.88 -3.02 -12.16
C GLN A 183 -22.08 -4.30 -12.41
N MET A 184 -20.77 -4.18 -12.57
CA MET A 184 -19.89 -5.19 -13.15
C MET A 184 -18.86 -5.77 -12.16
N ILE A 185 -18.35 -4.94 -11.26
CA ILE A 185 -17.36 -5.37 -10.26
C ILE A 185 -18.13 -5.72 -8.98
N PRO A 186 -17.93 -6.92 -8.41
CA PRO A 186 -18.70 -7.40 -7.26
C PRO A 186 -18.26 -6.76 -5.93
N VAL A 187 -18.10 -5.44 -5.92
CA VAL A 187 -17.84 -4.64 -4.72
C VAL A 187 -19.17 -4.22 -4.10
N ASN A 188 -19.28 -4.34 -2.79
CA ASN A 188 -20.49 -4.04 -2.02
C ASN A 188 -20.11 -3.38 -0.69
N PRO A 189 -21.09 -2.92 0.12
CA PRO A 189 -20.80 -2.23 1.38
C PRO A 189 -19.98 -3.04 2.43
N ASP A 190 -19.92 -4.36 2.33
CA ASP A 190 -19.13 -5.20 3.22
C ASP A 190 -17.72 -5.46 2.67
N SER A 191 -17.44 -4.99 1.45
CA SER A 191 -16.13 -5.11 0.83
C SER A 191 -15.12 -4.18 1.48
N LYS A 192 -13.87 -4.66 1.53
CA LYS A 192 -12.71 -3.90 1.99
C LYS A 192 -11.68 -3.87 0.87
N ALA A 193 -11.56 -2.72 0.24
CA ALA A 193 -10.63 -2.49 -0.85
C ALA A 193 -9.28 -1.99 -0.31
N LEU A 194 -8.18 -2.57 -0.78
CA LEU A 194 -6.84 -2.08 -0.50
C LEU A 194 -6.36 -1.21 -1.65
N SER A 195 -6.06 0.06 -1.38
CA SER A 195 -5.57 1.04 -2.35
C SER A 195 -4.05 1.13 -2.28
N LEU A 196 -3.36 0.55 -3.27
CA LEU A 196 -1.90 0.46 -3.36
C LEU A 196 -1.31 1.39 -4.41
N LEU A 197 -2.01 1.51 -5.54
CA LEU A 197 -1.52 2.27 -6.69
C LEU A 197 -1.60 3.77 -6.42
N PRO A 198 -0.67 4.59 -6.96
CA PRO A 198 -0.70 6.04 -6.76
C PRO A 198 -2.02 6.65 -7.28
N LEU A 199 -2.70 7.41 -6.44
CA LEU A 199 -3.96 8.10 -6.79
C LEU A 199 -3.76 9.25 -7.81
N SER A 200 -2.52 9.57 -8.16
CA SER A 200 -2.18 10.42 -9.30
C SER A 200 -2.51 9.78 -10.66
N HIS A 201 -2.84 8.48 -10.69
CA HIS A 201 -3.22 7.76 -11.90
C HIS A 201 -4.69 7.39 -11.93
N ILE A 202 -5.32 7.53 -13.09
CA ILE A 202 -6.78 7.33 -13.27
C ILE A 202 -7.23 5.91 -12.88
N TYR A 203 -6.43 4.87 -13.19
CA TYR A 203 -6.78 3.50 -12.80
C TYR A 203 -6.87 3.34 -11.29
N ALA A 204 -5.94 3.93 -10.55
CA ALA A 204 -5.96 3.93 -9.10
C ALA A 204 -7.13 4.73 -8.52
N GLN A 205 -7.46 5.86 -9.12
CA GLN A 205 -8.65 6.65 -8.73
C GLN A 205 -9.93 5.87 -8.97
N PHE A 206 -10.07 5.24 -10.14
CA PHE A 206 -11.26 4.44 -10.48
C PHE A 206 -11.40 3.23 -9.56
N ALA A 207 -10.40 2.31 -9.56
CA ALA A 207 -10.49 1.01 -8.90
C ALA A 207 -10.16 1.06 -7.40
N GLY A 208 -9.33 2.01 -6.97
CA GLY A 208 -8.85 2.15 -5.58
C GLY A 208 -9.56 3.24 -4.76
N LEU A 209 -10.41 4.08 -5.38
CA LEU A 209 -11.09 5.19 -4.70
C LEU A 209 -12.56 5.32 -5.09
N LEU A 210 -12.86 5.79 -6.32
CA LEU A 210 -14.20 6.24 -6.69
C LEU A 210 -15.22 5.09 -6.75
N SER A 211 -14.88 3.96 -7.39
CA SER A 211 -15.76 2.79 -7.48
C SER A 211 -16.03 2.15 -6.10
N PRO A 212 -15.03 1.90 -5.22
CA PRO A 212 -15.29 1.45 -3.86
C PRO A 212 -16.16 2.43 -3.05
N LEU A 213 -15.92 3.76 -3.14
CA LEU A 213 -16.72 4.75 -2.42
C LEU A 213 -18.17 4.72 -2.89
N HIS A 214 -18.43 4.65 -4.18
CA HIS A 214 -19.78 4.59 -4.72
C HIS A 214 -20.54 3.33 -4.28
N CYS A 215 -19.81 2.21 -4.10
CA CYS A 215 -20.39 0.96 -3.63
C CYS A 215 -20.54 0.84 -2.10
N GLY A 216 -20.21 1.87 -1.32
CA GLY A 216 -20.29 1.83 0.14
C GLY A 216 -19.17 1.03 0.83
N ALA A 217 -18.13 0.61 0.11
CA ALA A 217 -17.01 -0.20 0.62
C ALA A 217 -16.04 0.62 1.46
N SER A 218 -15.28 -0.06 2.32
CA SER A 218 -14.19 0.57 3.08
C SER A 218 -12.89 0.53 2.29
N ILE A 219 -12.15 1.64 2.26
CA ILE A 219 -10.85 1.73 1.59
C ILE A 219 -9.75 1.81 2.65
N ILE A 220 -8.76 0.93 2.52
CA ILE A 220 -7.59 0.86 3.39
C ILE A 220 -6.37 1.36 2.60
N TYR A 221 -5.63 2.31 3.16
CA TYR A 221 -4.37 2.80 2.63
C TYR A 221 -3.19 2.23 3.39
N LEU A 222 -2.09 1.99 2.67
CA LEU A 222 -0.81 1.53 3.23
C LEU A 222 0.21 2.65 3.28
N PRO A 223 1.03 2.70 4.34
CA PRO A 223 2.18 3.61 4.39
C PRO A 223 3.34 3.15 3.49
N SER A 224 3.41 1.86 3.17
CA SER A 224 4.48 1.24 2.37
C SER A 224 3.94 0.06 1.55
N ARG A 225 4.49 -0.13 0.34
CA ARG A 225 4.12 -1.20 -0.61
C ARG A 225 4.92 -2.48 -0.43
N GLN A 226 5.80 -2.56 0.57
CA GLN A 226 6.60 -3.76 0.86
C GLN A 226 5.72 -5.01 1.05
N PRO A 227 6.10 -6.18 0.49
CA PRO A 227 5.32 -7.41 0.57
C PRO A 227 4.97 -7.82 2.00
N ASN A 228 5.89 -7.68 2.94
CA ASN A 228 5.65 -8.03 4.35
C ASN A 228 4.59 -7.11 4.99
N THR A 229 4.64 -5.81 4.72
CA THR A 229 3.63 -4.84 5.17
C THR A 229 2.28 -5.13 4.50
N LEU A 230 2.30 -5.41 3.20
CA LEU A 230 1.11 -5.78 2.43
C LEU A 230 0.45 -7.04 3.01
N LEU A 231 1.20 -8.14 3.19
CA LEU A 231 0.68 -9.40 3.75
C LEU A 231 0.17 -9.22 5.18
N ARG A 232 0.85 -8.42 6.00
CA ARG A 232 0.40 -8.06 7.35
C ARG A 232 -0.97 -7.36 7.32
N VAL A 233 -1.16 -6.40 6.42
CA VAL A 233 -2.42 -5.67 6.29
C VAL A 233 -3.52 -6.55 5.71
N LEU A 234 -3.22 -7.38 4.69
CA LEU A 234 -4.17 -8.36 4.15
C LEU A 234 -4.73 -9.25 5.28
N ARG A 235 -3.84 -9.78 6.14
CA ARG A 235 -4.24 -10.63 7.29
C ARG A 235 -5.06 -9.88 8.33
N ARG A 236 -4.62 -8.67 8.68
CA ARG A 236 -5.18 -7.91 9.80
C ARG A 236 -6.53 -7.29 9.47
N GLU A 237 -6.65 -6.71 8.28
CA GLU A 237 -7.83 -5.95 7.89
C GLU A 237 -8.93 -6.81 7.26
N GLY A 238 -8.60 -8.05 6.84
CA GLY A 238 -9.53 -8.93 6.14
C GLY A 238 -9.95 -8.34 4.79
N ILE A 239 -8.95 -7.95 4.00
CA ILE A 239 -9.13 -7.35 2.68
C ILE A 239 -9.85 -8.32 1.74
N THR A 240 -10.82 -7.81 0.99
CA THR A 240 -11.62 -8.61 0.05
C THR A 240 -11.20 -8.44 -1.39
N THR A 241 -10.66 -7.28 -1.76
CA THR A 241 -10.19 -6.97 -3.12
C THR A 241 -9.02 -6.01 -3.12
N VAL A 242 -8.17 -6.13 -4.13
CA VAL A 242 -7.03 -5.26 -4.37
C VAL A 242 -6.94 -4.92 -5.85
N ALA A 243 -6.71 -3.64 -6.16
CA ALA A 243 -6.36 -3.20 -7.51
C ALA A 243 -4.83 -3.22 -7.66
N LEU A 244 -4.33 -3.93 -8.66
CA LEU A 244 -2.92 -4.21 -8.87
C LEU A 244 -2.52 -4.01 -10.34
N VAL A 245 -1.22 -3.87 -10.56
CA VAL A 245 -0.59 -4.03 -11.87
C VAL A 245 0.07 -5.41 -11.96
N PRO A 246 0.31 -5.95 -13.16
CA PRO A 246 0.88 -7.29 -13.34
C PRO A 246 2.18 -7.54 -12.58
N GLN A 247 3.06 -6.54 -12.50
CA GLN A 247 4.33 -6.64 -11.79
C GLN A 247 4.15 -6.89 -10.28
N LEU A 248 3.18 -6.21 -9.66
CA LEU A 248 2.85 -6.47 -8.24
C LEU A 248 2.24 -7.85 -8.03
N LEU A 249 1.43 -8.33 -8.98
CA LEU A 249 0.92 -9.71 -8.96
C LEU A 249 2.08 -10.72 -9.02
N GLN A 250 3.06 -10.48 -9.88
CA GLN A 250 4.25 -11.33 -10.01
C GLN A 250 5.09 -11.29 -8.74
N LEU A 251 5.33 -10.10 -8.16
CA LEU A 251 6.11 -9.94 -6.93
C LEU A 251 5.51 -10.73 -5.76
N ILE A 252 4.17 -10.63 -5.58
CA ILE A 252 3.47 -11.36 -4.52
C ILE A 252 3.54 -12.88 -4.79
N MET A 253 3.34 -13.32 -6.05
CA MET A 253 3.43 -14.73 -6.42
C MET A 253 4.83 -15.30 -6.16
N SER A 254 5.89 -14.59 -6.56
CA SER A 254 7.28 -14.99 -6.32
C SER A 254 7.59 -15.07 -4.82
N HIS A 255 7.05 -14.17 -4.00
CA HIS A 255 7.20 -14.24 -2.55
C HIS A 255 6.52 -15.51 -1.97
N ILE A 256 5.32 -15.85 -2.46
CA ILE A 256 4.61 -17.09 -2.05
C ILE A 256 5.43 -18.33 -2.47
N GLU A 257 5.90 -18.38 -3.73
CA GLU A 257 6.67 -19.50 -4.28
C GLU A 257 7.98 -19.71 -3.50
N ARG A 258 8.73 -18.65 -3.21
CA ARG A 258 9.92 -18.71 -2.34
C ARG A 258 9.60 -19.25 -0.93
N GLY A 259 8.47 -18.83 -0.35
CA GLY A 259 8.01 -19.35 0.94
C GLY A 259 7.69 -20.85 0.92
N VAL A 260 7.18 -21.36 -0.20
CA VAL A 260 6.92 -22.80 -0.42
C VAL A 260 8.24 -23.58 -0.58
N GLU A 261 9.20 -23.05 -1.32
CA GLU A 261 10.53 -23.65 -1.54
C GLU A 261 11.32 -23.76 -0.24
N ARG A 262 11.35 -22.71 0.57
CA ARG A 262 12.00 -22.73 1.90
C ARG A 262 11.42 -23.82 2.83
N ARG A 263 10.15 -24.21 2.61
CA ARG A 263 9.49 -25.29 3.35
C ARG A 263 9.70 -26.68 2.72
N GLY A 264 10.45 -26.79 1.62
CA GLY A 264 10.70 -28.04 0.90
C GLY A 264 9.46 -28.61 0.20
N ALA A 265 8.44 -27.78 -0.11
CA ALA A 265 7.15 -28.23 -0.64
C ALA A 265 6.98 -27.95 -2.16
N ALA A 266 8.05 -27.68 -2.88
CA ALA A 266 8.02 -27.29 -4.30
C ALA A 266 7.34 -28.34 -5.23
N ASP A 267 7.59 -29.63 -5.01
CA ASP A 267 6.97 -30.70 -5.82
C ASP A 267 5.47 -30.80 -5.59
N LEU A 268 5.05 -30.70 -4.31
CA LEU A 268 3.63 -30.69 -3.94
C LEU A 268 2.93 -29.46 -4.54
N TRP A 269 3.58 -28.30 -4.51
CA TRP A 269 3.10 -27.06 -5.11
C TRP A 269 2.86 -27.22 -6.61
N ARG A 270 3.83 -27.74 -7.35
CA ARG A 270 3.72 -28.01 -8.79
C ARG A 270 2.59 -29.00 -9.10
N PHE A 271 2.48 -30.08 -8.31
CA PHE A 271 1.38 -31.05 -8.45
C PHE A 271 0.01 -30.41 -8.23
N MET A 272 -0.13 -29.63 -7.14
CA MET A 272 -1.38 -28.94 -6.80
C MET A 272 -1.81 -27.97 -7.91
N HIS A 273 -0.88 -27.19 -8.46
CA HIS A 273 -1.15 -26.27 -9.58
C HIS A 273 -1.59 -26.98 -10.85
N ARG A 274 -1.05 -28.16 -11.17
CA ARG A 274 -1.50 -28.97 -12.32
C ARG A 274 -2.92 -29.54 -12.13
N LEU A 275 -3.28 -29.86 -10.91
CA LEU A 275 -4.59 -30.42 -10.57
C LEU A 275 -5.68 -29.33 -10.51
N ALA A 276 -5.35 -28.18 -9.96
CA ALA A 276 -6.26 -27.09 -9.62
C ALA A 276 -7.20 -26.66 -10.78
N PRO A 277 -6.75 -26.47 -12.03
CA PRO A 277 -7.63 -26.03 -13.13
C PRO A 277 -8.83 -26.95 -13.38
N ARG A 278 -8.74 -28.23 -12.97
CA ARG A 278 -9.82 -29.21 -13.12
C ARG A 278 -10.83 -29.19 -11.97
N LEU A 279 -10.56 -28.41 -10.92
CA LEU A 279 -11.37 -28.37 -9.70
C LEU A 279 -12.24 -27.10 -9.65
N PRO A 280 -13.42 -27.15 -9.03
CA PRO A 280 -14.22 -25.96 -8.74
C PRO A 280 -13.44 -24.95 -7.86
N MET A 281 -13.72 -23.63 -8.02
CA MET A 281 -13.05 -22.57 -7.27
C MET A 281 -13.04 -22.78 -5.76
N THR A 282 -14.15 -23.23 -5.19
CA THR A 282 -14.28 -23.51 -3.76
C THR A 282 -13.30 -24.59 -3.29
N VAL A 283 -13.11 -25.66 -4.10
CA VAL A 283 -12.18 -26.75 -3.82
C VAL A 283 -10.73 -26.26 -3.91
N ARG A 284 -10.41 -25.41 -4.91
CA ARG A 284 -9.08 -24.77 -5.03
C ARG A 284 -8.75 -23.98 -3.75
N ARG A 285 -9.69 -23.18 -3.23
CA ARG A 285 -9.51 -22.42 -1.99
C ARG A 285 -9.20 -23.30 -0.78
N ILE A 286 -9.83 -24.47 -0.70
CA ILE A 286 -9.54 -25.45 0.36
C ILE A 286 -8.17 -26.08 0.16
N LEU A 287 -7.81 -26.45 -1.08
CA LEU A 287 -6.51 -27.02 -1.43
C LEU A 287 -5.35 -26.11 -1.07
N PHE A 288 -5.48 -24.81 -1.34
CA PHE A 288 -4.49 -23.77 -1.06
C PHE A 288 -4.79 -22.99 0.22
N ARG A 289 -5.45 -23.60 1.22
CA ARG A 289 -5.87 -22.92 2.46
C ARG A 289 -4.72 -22.25 3.22
N SER A 290 -3.51 -22.77 3.16
CA SER A 290 -2.32 -22.17 3.79
C SER A 290 -2.01 -20.80 3.15
N VAL A 291 -2.02 -20.72 1.81
CA VAL A 291 -1.81 -19.48 1.06
C VAL A 291 -2.94 -18.49 1.34
N HIS A 292 -4.20 -18.94 1.31
CA HIS A 292 -5.33 -18.08 1.66
C HIS A 292 -5.19 -17.48 3.06
N ARG A 293 -4.69 -18.26 4.03
CA ARG A 293 -4.44 -17.76 5.39
C ARG A 293 -3.34 -16.69 5.41
N GLU A 294 -2.29 -16.88 4.63
CA GLU A 294 -1.22 -15.88 4.46
C GLU A 294 -1.74 -14.61 3.81
N LEU A 295 -2.67 -14.69 2.87
CA LEU A 295 -3.37 -13.58 2.22
C LEU A 295 -4.57 -13.04 3.04
N GLY A 296 -4.71 -13.41 4.31
CA GLY A 296 -5.76 -12.91 5.21
C GLY A 296 -7.10 -13.65 5.15
N GLY A 297 -7.26 -14.65 4.30
CA GLY A 297 -8.43 -15.54 4.22
C GLY A 297 -9.70 -14.92 3.62
N CYS A 298 -9.74 -13.61 3.41
CA CYS A 298 -10.93 -12.88 2.95
C CYS A 298 -10.86 -12.42 1.48
N LEU A 299 -9.72 -12.58 0.83
CA LEU A 299 -9.51 -12.13 -0.55
C LEU A 299 -10.45 -12.90 -1.51
N GLN A 300 -11.29 -12.16 -2.23
CA GLN A 300 -12.32 -12.71 -3.11
C GLN A 300 -11.88 -12.71 -4.57
N PHE A 301 -11.34 -11.60 -5.04
CA PHE A 301 -10.85 -11.39 -6.40
C PHE A 301 -9.80 -10.28 -6.41
N LEU A 302 -9.05 -10.20 -7.50
CA LEU A 302 -8.08 -9.14 -7.78
C LEU A 302 -8.50 -8.39 -9.03
N LEU A 303 -8.31 -7.06 -9.03
CA LEU A 303 -8.46 -6.22 -10.22
C LEU A 303 -7.08 -6.01 -10.82
N CYS A 304 -6.91 -6.25 -12.10
CA CYS A 304 -5.63 -6.08 -12.78
C CYS A 304 -5.78 -5.23 -14.04
N GLY A 305 -4.95 -4.21 -14.17
CA GLY A 305 -4.96 -3.32 -15.33
C GLY A 305 -3.68 -2.51 -15.44
N GLY A 306 -3.64 -1.59 -16.41
CA GLY A 306 -2.52 -0.67 -16.62
C GLY A 306 -1.35 -1.21 -17.42
N ALA A 307 -1.12 -2.52 -17.48
CA ALA A 307 -0.09 -3.17 -18.29
C ALA A 307 -0.57 -4.54 -18.79
N TYR A 308 0.20 -5.17 -19.67
CA TYR A 308 -0.08 -6.53 -20.16
C TYR A 308 0.05 -7.54 -19.03
N LEU A 309 -0.96 -8.40 -18.89
CA LEU A 309 -0.96 -9.52 -17.94
C LEU A 309 -0.66 -10.82 -18.66
N ASP A 310 0.42 -11.47 -18.28
CA ASP A 310 0.76 -12.81 -18.77
C ASP A 310 -0.35 -13.81 -18.38
N PRO A 311 -0.93 -14.53 -19.36
CA PRO A 311 -1.94 -15.56 -19.08
C PRO A 311 -1.47 -16.65 -18.13
N SER A 312 -0.18 -16.98 -18.09
CA SER A 312 0.38 -18.00 -17.18
C SER A 312 0.35 -17.50 -15.72
N LEU A 313 0.67 -16.23 -15.49
CA LEU A 313 0.57 -15.60 -14.17
C LEU A 313 -0.89 -15.54 -13.71
N ALA A 314 -1.80 -15.13 -14.60
CA ALA A 314 -3.23 -15.14 -14.30
C ALA A 314 -3.74 -16.56 -13.97
N GLN A 315 -3.30 -17.57 -14.72
CA GLN A 315 -3.61 -18.99 -14.47
C GLN A 315 -3.10 -19.47 -13.10
N LYS A 316 -1.90 -19.05 -12.68
CA LYS A 316 -1.35 -19.36 -11.34
C LYS A 316 -2.29 -18.84 -10.24
N TRP A 317 -2.70 -17.58 -10.30
CA TRP A 317 -3.63 -16.99 -9.34
C TRP A 317 -5.01 -17.66 -9.35
N GLU A 318 -5.57 -17.92 -10.52
CA GLU A 318 -6.84 -18.67 -10.63
C GLU A 318 -6.73 -20.10 -10.08
N SER A 319 -5.56 -20.73 -10.22
CA SER A 319 -5.31 -22.05 -9.62
C SER A 319 -5.39 -22.01 -8.09
N LEU A 320 -5.02 -20.91 -7.46
CA LEU A 320 -5.21 -20.69 -6.03
C LEU A 320 -6.70 -20.50 -5.63
N GLY A 321 -7.61 -20.34 -6.59
CA GLY A 321 -9.01 -20.00 -6.32
C GLY A 321 -9.26 -18.51 -6.12
N ILE A 322 -8.36 -17.65 -6.61
CA ILE A 322 -8.48 -16.19 -6.60
C ILE A 322 -8.60 -15.71 -8.05
N PRO A 323 -9.81 -15.36 -8.52
CA PRO A 323 -10.01 -14.88 -9.88
C PRO A 323 -9.38 -13.49 -10.06
N ILE A 324 -8.79 -13.28 -11.24
CA ILE A 324 -8.32 -11.97 -11.67
C ILE A 324 -9.34 -11.40 -12.65
N LEU A 325 -9.81 -10.18 -12.37
CA LEU A 325 -10.64 -9.40 -13.27
C LEU A 325 -9.74 -8.40 -13.98
N GLN A 326 -9.45 -8.68 -15.25
CA GLN A 326 -8.61 -7.82 -16.07
C GLN A 326 -9.44 -6.73 -16.72
N GLY A 327 -8.86 -5.53 -16.84
CA GLY A 327 -9.44 -4.41 -17.57
C GLY A 327 -8.41 -3.74 -18.47
N TYR A 328 -8.89 -3.21 -19.59
CA TYR A 328 -8.12 -2.38 -20.51
C TYR A 328 -8.71 -0.97 -20.56
N GLY A 329 -7.82 0.00 -20.59
CA GLY A 329 -8.16 1.40 -20.72
C GLY A 329 -6.94 2.29 -20.58
N MET A 330 -7.16 3.58 -20.64
CA MET A 330 -6.13 4.60 -20.57
C MET A 330 -6.67 5.88 -19.93
N THR A 331 -5.81 6.88 -19.74
CA THR A 331 -6.21 8.14 -19.13
C THR A 331 -7.31 8.83 -19.95
N GLU A 332 -7.20 8.77 -21.25
CA GLU A 332 -8.14 9.36 -22.22
C GLU A 332 -9.53 8.70 -22.22
N THR A 333 -9.68 7.55 -21.58
CA THR A 333 -10.98 6.85 -21.41
C THR A 333 -11.41 6.78 -19.94
N ALA A 334 -10.90 7.70 -19.10
CA ALA A 334 -11.16 7.75 -17.67
C ALA A 334 -10.96 6.38 -16.97
N ALA A 335 -9.96 5.61 -17.37
CA ALA A 335 -9.48 4.30 -16.92
C ALA A 335 -10.01 3.08 -17.66
N MET A 336 -11.24 3.07 -18.23
CA MET A 336 -11.86 1.82 -18.65
C MET A 336 -12.40 1.87 -20.09
N VAL A 337 -12.07 0.87 -20.88
CA VAL A 337 -12.66 0.58 -22.21
C VAL A 337 -13.33 -0.79 -22.20
N THR A 338 -12.62 -1.81 -21.67
CA THR A 338 -13.15 -3.18 -21.52
C THR A 338 -12.74 -3.74 -20.16
N TYR A 339 -13.44 -4.79 -19.72
CA TYR A 339 -13.15 -5.45 -18.44
C TYR A 339 -13.76 -6.86 -18.41
N ASP A 340 -13.19 -7.69 -17.53
CA ASP A 340 -13.73 -8.98 -17.13
C ASP A 340 -14.71 -8.85 -15.96
N THR A 341 -15.67 -9.75 -15.88
CA THR A 341 -16.53 -9.96 -14.72
C THR A 341 -16.24 -11.32 -14.09
N LEU A 342 -16.76 -11.59 -12.88
CA LEU A 342 -16.61 -12.91 -12.26
C LEU A 342 -17.14 -14.06 -13.13
N TYR A 343 -18.16 -13.79 -13.93
CA TYR A 343 -18.86 -14.82 -14.73
C TYR A 343 -18.44 -14.83 -16.20
N HIS A 344 -17.93 -13.70 -16.70
CA HIS A 344 -17.51 -13.52 -18.09
C HIS A 344 -16.09 -12.99 -18.09
N ARG A 345 -15.11 -13.92 -18.07
CA ARG A 345 -13.69 -13.64 -18.20
C ARG A 345 -13.02 -14.72 -19.04
N ARG A 346 -11.99 -14.31 -19.77
CA ARG A 346 -11.23 -15.20 -20.64
C ARG A 346 -9.75 -14.83 -20.56
N LEU A 347 -8.92 -15.78 -20.11
CA LEU A 347 -7.47 -15.57 -20.02
C LEU A 347 -6.89 -15.26 -21.41
N GLY A 348 -5.96 -14.30 -21.47
CA GLY A 348 -5.35 -13.82 -22.71
C GLY A 348 -6.17 -12.78 -23.46
N THR A 349 -7.32 -12.35 -22.91
CA THR A 349 -8.10 -11.21 -23.41
C THR A 349 -8.10 -10.08 -22.37
N VAL A 350 -8.54 -8.90 -22.80
CA VAL A 350 -8.70 -7.74 -21.88
C VAL A 350 -10.18 -7.46 -21.57
N GLY A 351 -11.03 -8.48 -21.68
CA GLY A 351 -12.45 -8.40 -21.36
C GLY A 351 -13.34 -7.90 -22.50
N ARG A 352 -14.55 -7.48 -22.15
CA ARG A 352 -15.58 -6.99 -23.08
C ARG A 352 -15.91 -5.52 -22.81
N PRO A 353 -16.33 -4.77 -23.85
CA PRO A 353 -16.88 -3.44 -23.65
C PRO A 353 -18.13 -3.48 -22.75
N PRO A 354 -18.29 -2.50 -21.83
CA PRO A 354 -19.52 -2.38 -21.05
C PRO A 354 -20.70 -1.94 -21.92
N PRO A 355 -21.93 -2.15 -21.45
CA PRO A 355 -23.11 -1.60 -22.11
C PRO A 355 -23.01 -0.08 -22.28
N GLY A 356 -23.25 0.42 -23.51
CA GLY A 356 -23.13 1.84 -23.84
C GLY A 356 -21.75 2.29 -24.31
N GLN A 357 -20.70 1.48 -24.10
CA GLN A 357 -19.37 1.70 -24.67
C GLN A 357 -19.30 1.09 -26.04
N GLN A 358 -18.84 1.87 -27.02
CA GLN A 358 -18.62 1.39 -28.38
C GLN A 358 -17.14 1.18 -28.63
N VAL A 359 -16.78 0.00 -29.13
CA VAL A 359 -15.42 -0.35 -29.54
C VAL A 359 -15.48 -0.87 -30.96
N GLU A 360 -14.68 -0.32 -31.86
CA GLU A 360 -14.54 -0.71 -33.25
C GLU A 360 -13.07 -0.97 -33.57
N ILE A 361 -12.82 -1.86 -34.51
CA ILE A 361 -11.48 -2.12 -35.01
C ILE A 361 -11.36 -1.52 -36.42
N ALA A 362 -10.47 -0.57 -36.56
CA ALA A 362 -10.19 0.06 -37.85
C ALA A 362 -9.55 -0.94 -38.83
N PRO A 363 -9.56 -0.65 -40.14
CA PRO A 363 -8.98 -1.55 -41.14
C PRO A 363 -7.48 -1.86 -40.95
N ASP A 364 -6.76 -0.96 -40.28
CA ASP A 364 -5.34 -1.12 -39.90
C ASP A 364 -5.14 -1.80 -38.54
N GLY A 365 -6.22 -2.31 -37.93
CA GLY A 365 -6.19 -3.01 -36.67
C GLY A 365 -6.21 -2.08 -35.42
N GLU A 366 -6.32 -0.77 -35.59
CA GLU A 366 -6.37 0.17 -34.47
C GLU A 366 -7.71 0.04 -33.71
N ILE A 367 -7.62 0.03 -32.39
CA ILE A 367 -8.79 0.03 -31.51
C ILE A 367 -9.34 1.46 -31.45
N LEU A 368 -10.60 1.62 -31.85
CA LEU A 368 -11.34 2.88 -31.81
C LEU A 368 -12.37 2.80 -30.68
N VAL A 369 -12.52 3.89 -29.94
CA VAL A 369 -13.40 3.94 -28.77
C VAL A 369 -14.34 5.15 -28.85
N ARG A 370 -15.61 4.93 -28.50
CA ARG A 370 -16.62 5.99 -28.40
C ARG A 370 -17.53 5.73 -27.20
N GLY A 371 -17.70 6.72 -26.33
CA GLY A 371 -18.50 6.60 -25.13
C GLY A 371 -18.42 7.84 -24.24
N GLU A 372 -19.23 7.88 -23.21
CA GLU A 372 -19.28 8.99 -22.25
C GLU A 372 -18.02 9.07 -21.36
N ASN A 373 -17.23 8.02 -21.28
CA ASN A 373 -15.95 7.99 -20.57
C ASN A 373 -14.80 8.58 -21.37
N VAL A 374 -14.96 8.85 -22.66
CA VAL A 374 -13.91 9.39 -23.51
C VAL A 374 -13.70 10.87 -23.17
N PHE A 375 -12.46 11.26 -22.96
CA PHE A 375 -12.04 12.62 -22.59
C PHE A 375 -12.46 13.66 -23.63
N ILE A 376 -12.47 14.94 -23.23
CA ILE A 376 -12.90 16.01 -24.14
C ILE A 376 -11.75 16.59 -24.98
N GLY A 377 -10.50 16.22 -24.70
CA GLY A 377 -9.30 16.66 -25.43
C GLY A 377 -8.11 16.93 -24.51
N TYR A 378 -7.02 17.42 -25.10
CA TYR A 378 -5.81 17.77 -24.37
C TYR A 378 -5.79 19.26 -24.01
N TRP A 379 -5.43 19.56 -22.76
CA TRP A 379 -5.38 20.92 -22.21
C TRP A 379 -4.46 21.83 -23.03
N ARG A 380 -5.03 22.94 -23.52
CA ARG A 380 -4.33 23.92 -24.36
C ARG A 380 -3.59 23.33 -25.58
N ASN A 381 -4.01 22.18 -26.08
CA ASN A 381 -3.40 21.49 -27.23
C ASN A 381 -4.45 21.02 -28.25
N ALA A 382 -5.04 21.97 -28.98
CA ALA A 382 -6.08 21.68 -29.96
C ALA A 382 -5.59 20.81 -31.13
N ASN A 383 -4.31 20.95 -31.52
CA ASN A 383 -3.72 20.17 -32.63
C ASN A 383 -3.63 18.68 -32.24
N ALA A 384 -3.09 18.36 -31.06
CA ALA A 384 -3.05 16.97 -30.57
C ALA A 384 -4.46 16.42 -30.41
N THR A 385 -5.41 17.21 -29.90
CA THR A 385 -6.81 16.80 -29.77
C THR A 385 -7.40 16.43 -31.13
N LYS A 386 -7.25 17.29 -32.15
CA LYS A 386 -7.78 17.02 -33.50
C LYS A 386 -7.16 15.76 -34.15
N GLN A 387 -5.88 15.51 -33.94
CA GLN A 387 -5.20 14.32 -34.46
C GLN A 387 -5.66 13.00 -33.81
N THR A 388 -6.20 13.08 -32.61
CA THR A 388 -6.58 11.94 -31.79
C THR A 388 -8.01 11.46 -32.06
N PHE A 389 -8.85 12.33 -32.64
CA PHE A 389 -10.25 11.98 -32.99
C PHE A 389 -10.44 11.86 -34.50
N ARG A 390 -11.20 10.84 -34.91
CA ARG A 390 -11.62 10.61 -36.30
C ARG A 390 -13.12 10.31 -36.30
N ASP A 391 -13.92 11.18 -36.93
CA ASP A 391 -15.39 11.01 -37.07
C ASP A 391 -16.11 10.73 -35.73
N GLY A 392 -15.67 11.37 -34.65
CA GLY A 392 -16.22 11.19 -33.31
C GLY A 392 -15.70 9.94 -32.57
N TRP A 393 -14.78 9.18 -33.15
CA TRP A 393 -14.09 8.07 -32.51
C TRP A 393 -12.73 8.55 -31.95
N TYR A 394 -12.43 8.15 -30.75
CA TYR A 394 -11.11 8.26 -30.17
C TYR A 394 -10.20 7.15 -30.73
N CYS A 395 -9.11 7.56 -31.36
CA CYS A 395 -8.07 6.68 -31.87
C CYS A 395 -7.07 6.37 -30.76
N THR A 396 -7.08 5.15 -30.27
CA THR A 396 -6.29 4.79 -29.06
C THR A 396 -4.79 4.68 -29.32
N GLY A 397 -4.39 4.45 -30.56
CA GLY A 397 -3.03 4.09 -30.93
C GLY A 397 -2.65 2.66 -30.50
N ASP A 398 -3.59 1.90 -30.01
CA ASP A 398 -3.42 0.50 -29.65
C ASP A 398 -4.02 -0.41 -30.71
N LEU A 399 -3.41 -1.57 -30.95
CA LEU A 399 -3.82 -2.55 -31.95
C LEU A 399 -4.48 -3.76 -31.27
N GLY A 400 -5.52 -4.30 -31.91
CA GLY A 400 -6.23 -5.45 -31.38
C GLY A 400 -7.31 -5.97 -32.31
N TYR A 401 -8.10 -6.92 -31.81
CA TYR A 401 -9.29 -7.44 -32.51
C TYR A 401 -10.34 -7.90 -31.51
N LEU A 402 -11.59 -7.89 -31.93
CA LEU A 402 -12.71 -8.50 -31.20
C LEU A 402 -12.95 -9.90 -31.72
N ASP A 403 -13.07 -10.89 -30.82
CA ASP A 403 -13.46 -12.22 -31.19
C ASP A 403 -14.99 -12.34 -31.41
N SER A 404 -15.46 -13.51 -31.86
CA SER A 404 -16.88 -13.77 -32.11
C SER A 404 -17.78 -13.61 -30.89
N ASP A 405 -17.21 -13.72 -29.69
CA ASP A 405 -17.92 -13.58 -28.44
C ASP A 405 -17.83 -12.14 -27.86
N GLY A 406 -17.16 -11.24 -28.59
CA GLY A 406 -17.00 -9.82 -28.22
C GLY A 406 -15.91 -9.53 -27.18
N TYR A 407 -14.97 -10.47 -26.95
CA TYR A 407 -13.80 -10.19 -26.13
C TYR A 407 -12.74 -9.46 -26.95
N LEU A 408 -12.16 -8.45 -26.36
CA LEU A 408 -11.06 -7.69 -26.96
C LEU A 408 -9.72 -8.39 -26.70
N HIS A 409 -8.98 -8.64 -27.76
CA HIS A 409 -7.61 -9.11 -27.73
C HIS A 409 -6.68 -7.95 -28.05
N PHE A 410 -5.86 -7.55 -27.08
CA PHE A 410 -4.82 -6.54 -27.25
C PHE A 410 -3.59 -7.18 -27.91
N LYS A 411 -3.02 -6.52 -28.95
CA LYS A 411 -1.85 -7.02 -29.67
C LYS A 411 -0.59 -6.16 -29.47
N GLY A 412 -0.75 -4.88 -29.16
CA GLY A 412 0.39 -3.99 -29.00
C GLY A 412 0.06 -2.56 -29.36
N ARG A 413 1.08 -1.71 -29.42
CA ARG A 413 0.94 -0.31 -29.79
C ARG A 413 1.31 -0.08 -31.25
N LYS A 414 0.49 0.68 -31.96
CA LYS A 414 0.68 1.02 -33.37
C LYS A 414 2.05 1.64 -33.65
N LYS A 415 2.52 2.52 -32.77
CA LYS A 415 3.84 3.15 -32.87
C LYS A 415 5.02 2.20 -32.61
N ASN A 416 4.79 1.05 -31.98
CA ASN A 416 5.81 0.04 -31.72
C ASN A 416 5.83 -1.04 -32.78
N LEU A 417 4.88 -0.99 -33.75
CA LEU A 417 4.78 -1.97 -34.83
C LEU A 417 6.04 -1.92 -35.71
N ILE A 418 6.70 -3.06 -35.85
CA ILE A 418 7.86 -3.21 -36.75
C ILE A 418 7.34 -3.59 -38.12
N VAL A 419 7.60 -2.76 -39.11
CA VAL A 419 7.24 -3.07 -40.52
C VAL A 419 8.50 -3.50 -41.24
N LEU A 420 8.53 -4.76 -41.64
CA LEU A 420 9.66 -5.32 -42.38
C LEU A 420 9.68 -4.84 -43.84
N ALA A 421 10.83 -4.97 -44.49
CA ALA A 421 11.01 -4.53 -45.89
C ALA A 421 10.08 -5.21 -46.92
N ASP A 422 9.58 -6.38 -46.60
CA ASP A 422 8.58 -7.10 -47.38
C ASP A 422 7.12 -6.68 -47.10
N GLY A 423 6.92 -5.68 -46.23
CA GLY A 423 5.63 -5.17 -45.83
C GLY A 423 4.93 -6.03 -44.75
N MET A 424 5.58 -7.03 -44.19
CA MET A 424 5.03 -7.83 -43.13
C MET A 424 5.09 -7.08 -41.81
N ASN A 425 4.00 -7.14 -41.04
CA ASN A 425 3.88 -6.50 -39.74
C ASN A 425 4.32 -7.46 -38.63
N VAL A 426 5.26 -7.02 -37.79
CA VAL A 426 5.72 -7.73 -36.61
C VAL A 426 5.29 -6.97 -35.37
N TYR A 427 4.59 -7.64 -34.50
CA TYR A 427 4.16 -7.11 -33.20
C TYR A 427 5.21 -7.49 -32.13
N PRO A 428 5.99 -6.53 -31.63
CA PRO A 428 7.03 -6.82 -30.64
C PRO A 428 6.52 -7.59 -29.43
N GLU A 429 5.33 -7.25 -28.96
CA GLU A 429 4.72 -7.83 -27.77
C GLU A 429 4.46 -9.35 -27.93
N ASP A 430 4.16 -9.84 -29.13
CA ASP A 430 3.97 -11.28 -29.41
C ASP A 430 5.28 -12.05 -29.21
N ILE A 431 6.40 -11.47 -29.65
CA ILE A 431 7.73 -12.08 -29.53
C ILE A 431 8.23 -11.99 -28.10
N GLU A 432 8.05 -10.82 -27.45
CA GLU A 432 8.39 -10.60 -26.04
C GLU A 432 7.70 -11.61 -25.13
N ASN A 433 6.42 -11.85 -25.38
CA ASN A 433 5.65 -12.85 -24.63
C ASN A 433 6.24 -14.26 -24.78
N CYS A 434 6.67 -14.65 -25.99
CA CYS A 434 7.29 -15.94 -26.19
C CYS A 434 8.67 -16.06 -25.54
N LEU A 435 9.46 -14.99 -25.55
CA LEU A 435 10.77 -14.92 -24.89
C LEU A 435 10.62 -14.96 -23.36
N ASN A 436 9.70 -14.19 -22.80
CA ASN A 436 9.47 -14.10 -21.36
C ASN A 436 8.93 -15.39 -20.72
N LEU A 437 8.46 -16.35 -21.52
CA LEU A 437 8.11 -17.69 -21.04
C LEU A 437 9.31 -18.59 -20.76
N ARG A 438 10.51 -18.18 -21.17
CA ARG A 438 11.74 -18.94 -20.98
C ARG A 438 12.35 -18.68 -19.61
N PRO A 439 12.72 -19.73 -18.86
CA PRO A 439 13.29 -19.57 -17.51
C PRO A 439 14.65 -18.85 -17.52
N GLU A 440 15.37 -18.87 -18.65
CA GLU A 440 16.65 -18.20 -18.85
C GLU A 440 16.51 -16.69 -19.05
N ILE A 441 15.29 -16.21 -19.35
CA ILE A 441 15.00 -14.81 -19.68
C ILE A 441 14.14 -14.22 -18.57
N LYS A 442 14.65 -13.18 -17.92
CA LYS A 442 13.88 -12.41 -16.92
C LYS A 442 12.86 -11.53 -17.62
N GLU A 443 13.26 -10.80 -18.65
CA GLU A 443 12.40 -9.98 -19.50
C GLU A 443 13.07 -9.69 -20.84
N ALA A 444 12.28 -9.52 -21.88
CA ALA A 444 12.74 -9.16 -23.22
C ALA A 444 11.96 -7.96 -23.75
N VAL A 445 12.66 -7.10 -24.48
CA VAL A 445 12.11 -5.97 -25.23
C VAL A 445 12.53 -6.15 -26.70
N VAL A 446 11.57 -6.17 -27.61
CA VAL A 446 11.82 -6.31 -29.04
C VAL A 446 11.71 -4.96 -29.71
N ILE A 447 12.72 -4.63 -30.49
CA ILE A 447 12.89 -3.33 -31.15
C ILE A 447 13.20 -3.52 -32.63
N ASP A 448 12.99 -2.47 -33.37
CA ASP A 448 13.44 -2.31 -34.76
C ASP A 448 14.88 -1.77 -34.78
N LEU A 449 15.83 -2.57 -35.15
CA LEU A 449 17.21 -2.10 -35.28
C LEU A 449 17.51 -1.80 -36.78
N PRO A 450 17.78 -0.53 -37.13
CA PRO A 450 18.15 -0.20 -38.50
C PRO A 450 19.56 -0.74 -38.84
N LYS A 451 19.65 -1.52 -39.92
CA LYS A 451 20.91 -1.98 -40.49
C LYS A 451 21.36 -1.10 -41.67
N ASN A 452 22.65 -1.15 -41.98
CA ASN A 452 23.22 -0.51 -43.14
C ASN A 452 22.43 -0.88 -44.42
N GLY A 453 21.84 0.11 -45.10
CA GLY A 453 20.99 -0.07 -46.28
C GLY A 453 19.50 0.12 -46.09
N GLY A 454 19.04 0.57 -44.91
CA GLY A 454 17.63 0.91 -44.63
C GLY A 454 16.74 -0.30 -44.36
N LEU A 455 17.33 -1.47 -44.14
CA LEU A 455 16.63 -2.68 -43.75
C LEU A 455 16.40 -2.65 -42.22
N VAL A 456 15.19 -3.01 -41.80
CA VAL A 456 14.81 -3.14 -40.37
C VAL A 456 14.92 -4.60 -39.96
N GLU A 457 15.61 -4.86 -38.87
CA GLU A 457 15.74 -6.19 -38.27
C GLU A 457 14.97 -6.30 -36.95
N VAL A 458 14.31 -7.43 -36.72
CA VAL A 458 13.68 -7.77 -35.44
C VAL A 458 14.79 -8.11 -34.45
N HIS A 459 15.07 -7.22 -33.53
CA HIS A 459 16.13 -7.33 -32.55
C HIS A 459 15.57 -7.43 -31.13
N ALA A 460 16.02 -8.43 -30.35
CA ALA A 460 15.62 -8.58 -28.96
C ALA A 460 16.70 -8.02 -28.02
N VAL A 461 16.29 -7.16 -27.09
CA VAL A 461 17.12 -6.75 -25.96
C VAL A 461 16.66 -7.58 -24.77
N ILE A 462 17.56 -8.34 -24.19
CA ILE A 462 17.21 -9.40 -23.22
C ILE A 462 17.83 -9.12 -21.87
N LEU A 463 16.99 -9.00 -20.87
CA LEU A 463 17.37 -9.07 -19.47
C LEU A 463 17.44 -10.55 -19.08
N VAL A 464 18.66 -11.03 -18.77
CA VAL A 464 18.90 -12.46 -18.56
C VAL A 464 18.71 -12.88 -17.11
N ALA A 465 18.17 -14.08 -16.90
CA ALA A 465 18.19 -14.79 -15.63
C ALA A 465 19.37 -15.78 -15.55
N ASP A 466 19.76 -16.36 -16.70
CA ASP A 466 20.89 -17.28 -16.84
C ASP A 466 21.68 -16.92 -18.11
N PRO A 467 22.84 -16.25 -17.98
CA PRO A 467 23.65 -15.79 -19.11
C PRO A 467 24.18 -16.91 -20.02
N GLU A 468 24.42 -18.11 -19.48
CA GLU A 468 25.07 -19.19 -20.23
C GLU A 468 24.13 -19.84 -21.26
N ASN A 469 22.80 -19.77 -21.05
CA ASN A 469 21.80 -20.48 -21.84
C ASN A 469 20.89 -19.57 -22.67
N VAL A 470 21.11 -18.27 -22.67
CA VAL A 470 20.24 -17.29 -23.35
C VAL A 470 20.13 -17.49 -24.86
N GLU A 471 21.25 -17.83 -25.52
CA GLU A 471 21.25 -18.07 -26.97
C GLU A 471 20.40 -19.28 -27.35
N GLN A 472 20.44 -20.34 -26.55
CA GLN A 472 19.59 -21.50 -26.73
C GLN A 472 18.11 -21.15 -26.54
N ALA A 473 17.77 -20.36 -25.53
CA ALA A 473 16.40 -19.90 -25.28
C ALA A 473 15.84 -19.10 -26.46
N VAL A 474 16.62 -18.19 -27.05
CA VAL A 474 16.24 -17.43 -28.26
C VAL A 474 16.04 -18.37 -29.47
N ARG A 475 16.94 -19.33 -29.69
CA ARG A 475 16.83 -20.31 -30.78
C ARG A 475 15.57 -21.18 -30.64
N GLU A 476 15.26 -21.63 -29.45
CA GLU A 476 14.07 -22.42 -29.17
C GLU A 476 12.79 -21.57 -29.33
N THR A 477 12.81 -20.32 -28.93
CA THR A 477 11.69 -19.40 -29.16
C THR A 477 11.46 -19.18 -30.64
N ASN A 478 12.52 -18.96 -31.42
CA ASN A 478 12.42 -18.77 -32.88
C ASN A 478 11.79 -19.96 -33.60
N ARG A 479 11.88 -21.19 -33.05
CA ARG A 479 11.21 -22.36 -33.62
C ARG A 479 9.69 -22.31 -33.46
N LEU A 480 9.17 -21.55 -32.51
CA LEU A 480 7.75 -21.37 -32.24
C LEU A 480 7.14 -20.19 -33.02
N LEU A 481 7.98 -19.27 -33.46
CA LEU A 481 7.58 -18.04 -34.15
C LEU A 481 7.49 -18.26 -35.68
N ALA A 482 6.60 -17.51 -36.33
CA ALA A 482 6.55 -17.45 -37.78
C ALA A 482 7.86 -16.87 -38.36
N SER A 483 8.23 -17.19 -39.56
CA SER A 483 9.54 -16.80 -40.15
C SER A 483 9.80 -15.31 -40.15
N HIS A 484 8.77 -14.47 -40.31
CA HIS A 484 8.88 -13.00 -40.26
C HIS A 484 8.98 -12.44 -38.82
N GLN A 485 8.55 -13.21 -37.82
CA GLN A 485 8.60 -12.82 -36.42
C GLN A 485 9.90 -13.26 -35.71
N GLN A 486 10.75 -14.05 -36.36
CA GLN A 486 11.96 -14.57 -35.77
C GLN A 486 12.93 -13.45 -35.38
N VAL A 487 13.43 -13.52 -34.18
CA VAL A 487 14.49 -12.67 -33.67
C VAL A 487 15.76 -12.94 -34.47
N ARG A 488 16.25 -11.95 -35.21
CA ARG A 488 17.42 -12.03 -36.07
C ARG A 488 18.72 -11.70 -35.36
N GLY A 489 18.64 -10.91 -34.30
CA GLY A 489 19.74 -10.56 -33.42
C GLY A 489 19.24 -10.31 -32.01
N PHE A 490 20.10 -10.48 -31.03
CA PHE A 490 19.78 -10.09 -29.67
C PHE A 490 21.00 -9.45 -28.99
N THR A 491 20.71 -8.59 -28.03
CA THR A 491 21.70 -7.99 -27.15
C THR A 491 21.29 -8.27 -25.69
N VAL A 492 22.24 -8.75 -24.91
CA VAL A 492 22.04 -8.88 -23.47
C VAL A 492 22.08 -7.47 -22.89
N TRP A 493 21.03 -7.08 -22.18
CA TRP A 493 20.99 -5.80 -21.51
C TRP A 493 22.04 -5.75 -20.40
N SER A 494 22.89 -4.75 -20.43
CA SER A 494 23.98 -4.62 -19.43
C SER A 494 23.50 -4.15 -18.06
N GLY A 495 22.29 -3.53 -18.00
CA GLY A 495 21.65 -3.16 -16.76
C GLY A 495 20.75 -4.26 -16.19
N GLU A 496 20.42 -4.19 -14.91
CA GLU A 496 19.55 -5.19 -14.25
C GLU A 496 18.06 -5.02 -14.55
N ASP A 497 17.64 -3.85 -14.98
CA ASP A 497 16.28 -3.60 -15.46
C ASP A 497 16.29 -2.62 -16.65
N PHE A 498 15.18 -2.62 -17.39
CA PHE A 498 14.95 -1.68 -18.47
C PHE A 498 14.51 -0.32 -17.93
N PRO A 499 14.83 0.81 -18.63
CA PRO A 499 14.25 2.11 -18.28
C PRO A 499 12.73 2.06 -18.38
N ARG A 500 12.02 2.51 -17.32
CA ARG A 500 10.56 2.39 -17.22
C ARG A 500 9.87 3.72 -16.98
N THR A 501 8.59 3.74 -17.27
CA THR A 501 7.66 4.80 -16.86
C THR A 501 7.24 4.60 -15.40
N HIS A 502 6.63 5.62 -14.78
CA HIS A 502 6.03 5.51 -13.44
C HIS A 502 4.94 4.42 -13.32
N THR A 503 4.41 3.98 -14.46
CA THR A 503 3.47 2.84 -14.56
C THR A 503 4.18 1.52 -14.90
N LEU A 504 5.50 1.46 -14.72
CA LEU A 504 6.36 0.29 -14.92
C LEU A 504 6.44 -0.20 -16.38
N LYS A 505 6.01 0.61 -17.36
CA LYS A 505 6.15 0.29 -18.79
C LYS A 505 7.56 0.59 -19.26
N VAL A 506 8.18 -0.34 -19.98
CA VAL A 506 9.51 -0.13 -20.55
C VAL A 506 9.48 1.05 -21.55
N LYS A 507 10.41 1.96 -21.39
CA LYS A 507 10.64 3.10 -22.30
C LYS A 507 11.54 2.65 -23.45
N ARG A 508 10.95 2.04 -24.48
CA ARG A 508 11.70 1.47 -25.61
C ARG A 508 12.67 2.47 -26.29
N HIS A 509 12.32 3.76 -26.33
CA HIS A 509 13.18 4.78 -26.91
C HIS A 509 14.46 4.99 -26.09
N GLU A 510 14.38 4.96 -24.75
CA GLU A 510 15.57 5.04 -23.88
C GLU A 510 16.43 3.76 -24.00
N VAL A 511 15.82 2.60 -24.22
CA VAL A 511 16.54 1.34 -24.52
C VAL A 511 17.31 1.48 -25.85
N LEU A 512 16.67 2.04 -26.89
CA LEU A 512 17.32 2.32 -28.18
C LEU A 512 18.45 3.32 -28.04
N ASP A 513 18.25 4.40 -27.26
CA ASP A 513 19.26 5.46 -27.05
C ASP A 513 20.53 4.90 -26.37
N VAL A 514 20.35 4.03 -25.38
CA VAL A 514 21.47 3.36 -24.68
C VAL A 514 22.22 2.43 -25.62
N LEU A 515 21.52 1.64 -26.45
CA LEU A 515 22.17 0.78 -27.45
C LEU A 515 22.94 1.58 -28.50
N ALA A 516 22.35 2.67 -29.00
CA ALA A 516 23.01 3.57 -29.95
C ALA A 516 24.22 4.30 -29.37
N ALA A 517 24.21 4.57 -28.06
CA ALA A 517 25.37 5.10 -27.35
C ALA A 517 26.46 4.03 -27.15
N ALA A 518 26.07 2.80 -26.78
CA ALA A 518 27.01 1.69 -26.57
C ALA A 518 27.80 1.33 -27.84
N ASP A 519 27.17 1.35 -29.03
CA ASP A 519 27.85 1.15 -30.31
C ASP A 519 28.91 2.22 -30.61
N LYS A 520 28.81 3.41 -30.04
CA LYS A 520 29.81 4.48 -30.19
C LYS A 520 31.00 4.37 -29.25
N PHE A 521 30.85 3.63 -28.13
CA PHE A 521 31.88 3.50 -27.10
C PHE A 521 32.64 2.16 -27.13
N ALA A 522 32.35 1.27 -28.05
CA ALA A 522 33.02 -0.04 -28.16
C ALA A 522 34.51 -0.01 -28.59
N GLU A 523 35.12 1.17 -28.79
CA GLU A 523 36.51 1.28 -29.23
C GLU A 523 37.51 1.68 -28.13
N GLU A 524 37.11 1.92 -26.89
CA GLU A 524 38.08 2.25 -25.82
C GLU A 524 37.74 1.52 -24.50
N GLN A 525 38.45 0.44 -24.19
CA GLN A 525 38.58 -0.10 -22.84
C GLN A 525 39.93 0.24 -22.25
N PRO A 526 40.01 0.79 -21.02
CA PRO A 526 41.14 0.56 -20.13
C PRO A 526 40.74 -0.31 -18.92
N GLU A 527 41.53 -1.34 -18.71
CA GLU A 527 41.54 -2.15 -17.47
C GLU A 527 41.92 -1.29 -16.26
N ILE A 528 41.20 -1.39 -15.17
CA ILE A 528 41.56 -0.84 -13.86
C ILE A 528 41.42 -1.91 -12.76
N PRO A 529 42.36 -2.00 -11.82
CA PRO A 529 42.46 -3.10 -10.87
C PRO A 529 41.57 -2.98 -9.65
N SER A 530 41.13 -4.14 -9.17
CA SER A 530 40.33 -4.35 -7.98
C SER A 530 40.92 -3.81 -6.68
N ARG A 531 40.14 -3.10 -5.89
CA ARG A 531 40.29 -2.95 -4.45
C ARG A 531 39.02 -3.28 -3.71
N GLN A 532 39.07 -4.31 -2.89
CA GLN A 532 38.07 -4.74 -1.94
C GLN A 532 37.86 -3.68 -0.85
N ILE A 533 36.63 -3.24 -0.61
CA ILE A 533 36.08 -2.98 0.71
C ILE A 533 34.55 -3.13 0.61
N ASP A 534 34.08 -3.90 1.52
CA ASP A 534 32.76 -4.50 1.60
C ASP A 534 31.72 -3.59 2.24
N SER A 535 30.59 -3.42 1.60
CA SER A 535 29.32 -3.30 2.30
C SER A 535 28.30 -4.17 1.57
N ASP A 536 27.66 -5.07 2.26
CA ASP A 536 26.58 -5.92 1.74
C ASP A 536 25.49 -5.09 1.08
N LEU A 537 25.25 -3.87 1.57
CA LEU A 537 24.27 -2.93 1.00
C LEU A 537 24.59 -2.54 -0.44
N ARG A 538 25.82 -2.14 -0.75
CA ARG A 538 26.21 -1.74 -2.12
C ARG A 538 26.13 -2.90 -3.09
N HIS A 539 26.33 -4.11 -2.61
CA HIS A 539 26.11 -5.31 -3.40
C HIS A 539 24.63 -5.48 -3.73
N LEU A 540 23.73 -5.27 -2.76
CA LEU A 540 22.28 -5.33 -2.96
C LEU A 540 21.78 -4.21 -3.88
N VAL A 541 22.32 -2.99 -3.70
CA VAL A 541 22.01 -1.85 -4.58
C VAL A 541 22.50 -2.12 -6.00
N ALA A 542 23.75 -2.61 -6.17
CA ALA A 542 24.33 -3.00 -7.45
C ALA A 542 23.47 -4.06 -8.13
N LYS A 543 23.03 -5.07 -7.39
CA LYS A 543 22.17 -6.16 -7.86
C LYS A 543 20.81 -5.67 -8.37
N ILE A 544 20.22 -4.63 -7.81
CA ILE A 544 18.92 -4.09 -8.24
C ILE A 544 19.08 -2.97 -9.27
N ALA A 545 20.12 -2.13 -9.13
CA ALA A 545 20.38 -1.03 -10.07
C ALA A 545 20.99 -1.52 -11.40
N GLY A 546 21.56 -2.73 -11.43
CA GLY A 546 22.23 -3.27 -12.60
C GLY A 546 23.47 -2.52 -13.01
N LEU A 547 24.08 -1.87 -12.05
CA LEU A 547 25.29 -1.11 -12.26
C LEU A 547 26.48 -1.82 -11.64
N PRO A 548 27.70 -1.69 -12.22
CA PRO A 548 28.90 -2.15 -11.56
C PRO A 548 29.00 -1.51 -10.16
N ARG A 549 29.39 -2.30 -9.18
CA ARG A 549 29.52 -1.84 -7.78
C ARG A 549 30.39 -0.59 -7.63
N GLU A 550 31.32 -0.42 -8.55
CA GLU A 550 32.27 0.70 -8.63
C GLU A 550 31.61 2.03 -8.98
N ASP A 551 30.47 1.99 -9.67
CA ASP A 551 29.72 3.17 -10.10
C ASP A 551 28.73 3.65 -9.03
N ILE A 552 28.61 2.91 -7.91
CA ILE A 552 27.66 3.23 -6.83
C ILE A 552 28.38 3.95 -5.70
N GLY A 553 28.24 5.28 -5.69
CA GLY A 553 28.77 6.13 -4.62
C GLY A 553 27.72 6.43 -3.53
N PRO A 554 28.17 6.90 -2.35
CA PRO A 554 27.23 7.32 -1.29
C PRO A 554 26.32 8.47 -1.69
N GLN A 555 26.74 9.28 -2.68
CA GLN A 555 25.98 10.43 -3.21
C GLN A 555 25.07 10.08 -4.38
N SER A 556 25.13 8.82 -4.87
CA SER A 556 24.26 8.37 -5.96
C SER A 556 22.80 8.35 -5.49
N VAL A 557 21.94 9.10 -6.17
CA VAL A 557 20.50 9.17 -5.89
C VAL A 557 19.83 7.92 -6.45
N LEU A 558 19.14 7.15 -5.59
CA LEU A 558 18.53 5.88 -5.94
C LEU A 558 17.63 5.97 -7.19
N GLY A 559 16.81 7.01 -7.29
CA GLY A 559 15.89 7.19 -8.42
C GLY A 559 16.53 7.81 -9.67
N LEU A 560 17.35 8.85 -9.50
CA LEU A 560 17.87 9.64 -10.62
C LEU A 560 19.16 9.07 -11.21
N ASP A 561 20.12 8.72 -10.36
CA ASP A 561 21.44 8.28 -10.81
C ASP A 561 21.50 6.77 -11.04
N LEU A 562 20.79 5.98 -10.20
CA LEU A 562 20.78 4.53 -10.26
C LEU A 562 19.53 3.95 -10.96
N GLY A 563 18.61 4.80 -11.40
CA GLY A 563 17.43 4.41 -12.18
C GLY A 563 16.40 3.56 -11.43
N LEU A 564 16.48 3.49 -10.09
CA LEU A 564 15.54 2.68 -9.28
C LEU A 564 14.18 3.36 -9.23
N ASP A 565 13.17 2.72 -9.79
CA ASP A 565 11.78 3.15 -9.66
C ASP A 565 11.18 2.78 -8.28
N SER A 566 9.93 3.17 -8.02
CA SER A 566 9.26 2.89 -6.74
C SER A 566 9.19 1.39 -6.41
N LEU A 567 9.12 0.52 -7.42
CA LEU A 567 9.04 -0.91 -7.19
C LEU A 567 10.43 -1.51 -6.95
N SER A 568 11.42 -1.06 -7.69
CA SER A 568 12.83 -1.44 -7.50
C SER A 568 13.33 -0.99 -6.12
N ILE A 569 12.92 0.20 -5.65
CA ILE A 569 13.20 0.63 -4.27
C ILE A 569 12.50 -0.31 -3.25
N VAL A 570 11.24 -0.68 -3.49
CA VAL A 570 10.55 -1.65 -2.63
C VAL A 570 11.26 -3.01 -2.67
N GLU A 571 11.70 -3.48 -3.84
CA GLU A 571 12.45 -4.72 -3.99
C GLU A 571 13.81 -4.66 -3.27
N LEU A 572 14.54 -3.54 -3.38
CA LEU A 572 15.76 -3.29 -2.62
C LEU A 572 15.53 -3.38 -1.11
N LEU A 573 14.49 -2.70 -0.61
CA LEU A 573 14.15 -2.73 0.80
C LEU A 573 13.74 -4.14 1.27
N CYS A 574 13.11 -4.93 0.40
CA CYS A 574 12.81 -6.33 0.66
C CYS A 574 14.07 -7.19 0.77
N LEU A 575 15.03 -7.01 -0.14
CA LEU A 575 16.29 -7.74 -0.10
C LEU A 575 17.13 -7.34 1.13
N ILE A 576 17.15 -6.07 1.49
CA ILE A 576 17.77 -5.59 2.73
C ILE A 576 17.13 -6.27 3.95
N GLU A 577 15.80 -6.35 3.99
CA GLU A 577 15.09 -7.04 5.08
C GLU A 577 15.40 -8.55 5.09
N GLU A 578 15.46 -9.20 3.92
CA GLU A 578 15.73 -10.63 3.79
C GLU A 578 17.20 -11.02 4.08
N GLU A 579 18.18 -10.25 3.58
CA GLU A 579 19.60 -10.61 3.67
C GLU A 579 20.29 -9.98 4.89
N MET A 580 19.91 -8.75 5.26
CA MET A 580 20.54 -8.03 6.37
C MET A 580 19.72 -8.10 7.67
N SER A 581 18.49 -8.63 7.63
CA SER A 581 17.53 -8.65 8.76
C SER A 581 17.27 -7.25 9.34
N ILE A 582 17.24 -6.23 8.50
CA ILE A 582 16.95 -4.83 8.84
C ILE A 582 15.73 -4.39 8.05
N SER A 583 14.67 -3.94 8.73
CA SER A 583 13.48 -3.41 8.07
C SER A 583 13.55 -1.89 7.98
N VAL A 584 13.55 -1.39 6.75
CA VAL A 584 13.48 0.05 6.43
C VAL A 584 12.15 0.31 5.73
N GLU A 585 11.35 1.27 6.22
CA GLU A 585 10.09 1.63 5.58
C GLU A 585 10.32 2.59 4.41
N GLU A 586 9.61 2.40 3.29
CA GLU A 586 9.65 3.29 2.12
C GLU A 586 9.45 4.78 2.52
N GLY A 587 8.57 5.04 3.51
CA GLY A 587 8.31 6.39 4.02
C GLY A 587 9.44 7.00 4.87
N GLN A 588 10.49 6.26 5.19
CA GLN A 588 11.69 6.78 5.88
C GLN A 588 12.74 7.30 4.88
N LEU A 589 12.61 6.92 3.61
CA LEU A 589 13.47 7.41 2.56
C LEU A 589 13.02 8.80 2.10
N PRO A 590 13.94 9.77 1.97
CA PRO A 590 13.67 11.03 1.27
C PRO A 590 13.18 10.78 -0.16
N ALA A 591 12.41 11.67 -0.75
CA ALA A 591 11.91 11.54 -2.12
C ALA A 591 13.04 11.43 -3.18
N GLN A 592 14.24 11.91 -2.84
CA GLN A 592 15.48 11.77 -3.63
C GLN A 592 16.57 11.15 -2.74
N ALA A 593 16.27 9.97 -2.20
CA ALA A 593 17.20 9.26 -1.32
C ALA A 593 18.48 8.88 -2.08
N THR A 594 19.63 9.11 -1.45
CA THR A 594 20.92 8.65 -1.91
C THR A 594 21.25 7.29 -1.27
N VAL A 595 22.26 6.60 -1.79
CA VAL A 595 22.83 5.40 -1.16
C VAL A 595 23.35 5.72 0.24
N GLY A 596 23.96 6.91 0.43
CA GLY A 596 24.43 7.38 1.74
C GLY A 596 23.30 7.62 2.75
N ASP A 597 22.13 8.11 2.30
CA ASP A 597 20.95 8.21 3.17
C ASP A 597 20.49 6.83 3.62
N LEU A 598 20.48 5.86 2.70
CA LEU A 598 20.14 4.48 3.02
C LEU A 598 21.17 3.83 3.95
N GLU A 599 22.47 4.07 3.74
CA GLU A 599 23.57 3.64 4.64
C GLU A 599 23.38 4.25 6.05
N ALA A 600 23.05 5.54 6.14
CA ALA A 600 22.80 6.23 7.40
C ALA A 600 21.58 5.67 8.13
N ILE A 601 20.46 5.43 7.41
CA ILE A 601 19.26 4.81 7.97
C ILE A 601 19.59 3.40 8.50
N LEU A 602 20.34 2.59 7.73
CA LEU A 602 20.71 1.24 8.13
C LEU A 602 21.68 1.21 9.33
N ALA A 603 22.54 2.22 9.46
CA ALA A 603 23.45 2.36 10.61
C ALA A 603 22.70 2.76 11.90
N ASP A 604 21.59 3.50 11.78
CA ASP A 604 20.77 3.96 12.90
C ASP A 604 19.66 2.97 13.28
N VAL A 605 19.35 2.00 12.41
CA VAL A 605 18.38 0.93 12.66
C VAL A 605 19.09 -0.24 13.34
N GLU A 606 18.75 -0.51 14.60
CA GLU A 606 19.18 -1.75 15.29
C GLU A 606 18.75 -2.98 14.48
N ARG A 607 19.67 -3.95 14.28
CA ARG A 607 19.36 -5.24 13.65
C ARG A 607 18.13 -5.83 14.31
N LEU A 608 17.19 -6.32 13.50
CA LEU A 608 16.02 -7.04 13.99
C LEU A 608 16.53 -8.24 14.82
N GLU A 609 16.42 -8.15 16.15
CA GLU A 609 16.38 -9.36 16.97
C GLU A 609 15.25 -10.24 16.44
N GLU A 610 15.41 -11.58 16.54
CA GLU A 610 14.40 -12.55 16.04
C GLU A 610 12.97 -12.05 16.27
N PRO A 611 12.08 -12.13 15.27
CA PRO A 611 10.75 -11.55 15.37
C PRO A 611 10.04 -12.08 16.60
N THR A 612 9.74 -11.20 17.55
CA THR A 612 8.96 -11.57 18.75
C THR A 612 7.59 -12.03 18.29
N ILE A 613 7.37 -13.35 18.28
CA ILE A 613 6.11 -13.95 17.83
C ILE A 613 5.07 -13.71 18.94
N PHE A 614 4.10 -12.85 18.67
CA PHE A 614 2.93 -12.66 19.53
C PHE A 614 1.89 -13.74 19.23
N PRO A 615 1.56 -14.62 20.17
CA PRO A 615 0.60 -15.69 19.91
C PRO A 615 -0.83 -15.14 19.80
N ASP A 616 -1.52 -15.41 18.69
CA ASP A 616 -2.94 -15.03 18.50
C ASP A 616 -3.92 -15.96 19.23
N TRP A 617 -3.50 -17.19 19.56
CA TRP A 617 -4.37 -18.20 20.16
C TRP A 617 -5.03 -17.79 21.49
N PRO A 618 -4.40 -16.95 22.39
CA PRO A 618 -5.03 -16.55 23.65
C PRO A 618 -6.28 -15.68 23.47
N ALA A 619 -6.41 -15.02 22.33
CA ALA A 619 -7.59 -14.24 21.95
C ALA A 619 -8.73 -15.07 21.40
N GLY A 620 -8.51 -16.36 21.08
CA GLY A 620 -9.51 -17.28 20.53
C GLY A 620 -10.63 -17.62 21.52
N LEU A 621 -11.82 -18.00 21.02
CA LEU A 621 -13.00 -18.28 21.85
C LEU A 621 -12.76 -19.39 22.87
N ALA A 622 -12.10 -20.49 22.49
CA ALA A 622 -11.81 -21.60 23.39
C ALA A 622 -10.87 -21.17 24.54
N ALA A 623 -9.77 -20.46 24.20
CA ALA A 623 -8.83 -19.97 25.22
C ALA A 623 -9.49 -18.96 26.17
N ARG A 624 -10.38 -18.11 25.67
CA ARG A 624 -11.15 -17.16 26.48
C ARG A 624 -12.10 -17.88 27.44
N ALA A 625 -12.83 -18.90 26.99
CA ALA A 625 -13.72 -19.69 27.84
C ALA A 625 -12.92 -20.43 28.92
N THR A 626 -11.82 -21.08 28.57
CA THR A 626 -10.91 -21.76 29.52
C THR A 626 -10.32 -20.77 30.52
N ARG A 627 -9.88 -19.58 30.07
CA ARG A 627 -9.38 -18.52 30.96
C ARG A 627 -10.40 -18.10 32.00
N ILE A 628 -11.63 -17.81 31.59
CA ILE A 628 -12.71 -17.37 32.49
C ILE A 628 -12.97 -18.46 33.56
N LEU A 629 -12.99 -19.73 33.14
CA LEU A 629 -13.19 -20.84 34.06
C LEU A 629 -12.05 -20.92 35.07
N LEU A 630 -10.79 -20.95 34.61
CA LEU A 630 -9.61 -21.04 35.48
C LEU A 630 -9.48 -19.84 36.42
N GLN A 631 -9.77 -18.64 35.93
CA GLN A 631 -9.75 -17.44 36.77
C GLN A 631 -10.81 -17.54 37.88
N ARG A 632 -12.05 -17.92 37.58
CA ARG A 632 -13.14 -18.02 38.58
C ARG A 632 -12.94 -19.13 39.58
N VAL A 633 -12.39 -20.28 39.14
CA VAL A 633 -12.28 -21.49 39.99
C VAL A 633 -10.99 -21.49 40.80
N LEU A 634 -9.87 -21.01 40.23
CA LEU A 634 -8.56 -21.09 40.87
C LEU A 634 -8.02 -19.70 41.30
N VAL A 635 -7.96 -18.74 40.39
CA VAL A 635 -7.25 -17.47 40.62
C VAL A 635 -8.04 -16.56 41.59
N ASP A 636 -9.33 -16.36 41.36
CA ASP A 636 -10.16 -15.46 42.15
C ASP A 636 -10.32 -15.88 43.61
N PRO A 637 -10.57 -17.18 43.92
CA PRO A 637 -10.60 -17.61 45.32
C PRO A 637 -9.26 -17.47 46.03
N LEU A 638 -8.16 -17.84 45.35
CA LEU A 638 -6.81 -17.67 45.89
C LEU A 638 -6.48 -16.23 46.19
N LEU A 639 -6.77 -15.30 45.24
CA LEU A 639 -6.60 -13.87 45.45
C LEU A 639 -7.53 -13.31 46.54
N ALA A 640 -8.75 -13.79 46.66
CA ALA A 640 -9.67 -13.37 47.73
C ALA A 640 -9.14 -13.74 49.14
N PHE A 641 -8.48 -14.90 49.22
CA PHE A 641 -7.85 -15.35 50.46
C PHE A 641 -6.56 -14.58 50.79
N LEU A 642 -5.65 -14.47 49.82
CA LEU A 642 -4.31 -13.83 49.99
C LEU A 642 -4.38 -12.32 50.05
N CYS A 643 -5.21 -11.73 49.22
CA CYS A 643 -5.28 -10.28 48.94
C CYS A 643 -6.72 -9.79 49.15
N PRO A 644 -7.23 -9.66 50.38
CA PRO A 644 -8.50 -8.97 50.60
C PRO A 644 -8.43 -7.57 50.02
N THR A 645 -9.17 -7.33 48.92
CA THR A 645 -9.00 -6.17 48.05
C THR A 645 -10.11 -5.16 48.26
N GLN A 646 -9.76 -3.95 48.65
CA GLN A 646 -10.63 -2.77 48.63
C GLN A 646 -10.46 -2.03 47.31
N VAL A 647 -11.56 -1.73 46.60
CA VAL A 647 -11.53 -1.00 45.34
C VAL A 647 -12.16 0.38 45.56
N LYS A 648 -11.48 1.45 45.09
CA LYS A 648 -11.96 2.83 45.09
C LYS A 648 -11.98 3.37 43.65
N GLY A 649 -12.93 4.25 43.31
CA GLY A 649 -12.97 4.90 42.02
C GLY A 649 -13.55 4.03 40.88
N LEU A 650 -14.36 3.01 41.18
CA LEU A 650 -15.05 2.22 40.16
C LEU A 650 -16.00 3.07 39.29
N GLU A 651 -16.53 4.14 39.81
CA GLU A 651 -17.37 5.12 39.10
C GLU A 651 -16.65 5.77 37.93
N ASN A 652 -15.33 5.94 38.00
CA ASN A 652 -14.52 6.51 36.92
C ASN A 652 -14.46 5.65 35.65
N LEU A 653 -14.94 4.41 35.73
CA LEU A 653 -15.01 3.53 34.55
C LEU A 653 -16.37 3.61 33.82
N VAL A 654 -17.41 4.22 34.42
CA VAL A 654 -18.79 4.18 33.90
C VAL A 654 -18.89 4.82 32.51
N ASP A 655 -18.24 5.96 32.30
CA ASP A 655 -18.33 6.76 31.07
C ASP A 655 -17.37 6.31 29.96
N ILE A 656 -16.58 5.26 30.20
CA ILE A 656 -15.63 4.77 29.22
C ILE A 656 -16.33 3.79 28.27
N SER A 657 -16.58 4.22 27.05
CA SER A 657 -17.08 3.39 25.96
C SER A 657 -15.92 2.97 25.04
N GLY A 658 -15.72 1.66 24.84
CA GLY A 658 -14.67 1.11 23.98
C GLY A 658 -13.36 0.74 24.72
N PRO A 659 -12.27 0.49 23.99
CA PRO A 659 -10.99 0.11 24.57
C PRO A 659 -10.35 1.26 25.36
N ALA A 660 -9.59 0.90 26.41
CA ALA A 660 -8.85 1.82 27.25
C ALA A 660 -7.43 1.32 27.50
N LEU A 661 -6.49 2.23 27.73
CA LEU A 661 -5.15 1.95 28.18
C LEU A 661 -5.11 2.11 29.70
N PHE A 662 -4.93 1.00 30.42
CA PHE A 662 -4.75 1.00 31.85
C PHE A 662 -3.27 1.09 32.19
N ILE A 663 -2.90 2.05 33.02
CA ILE A 663 -1.54 2.22 33.53
C ILE A 663 -1.52 2.05 35.04
N ALA A 664 -0.60 1.22 35.56
CA ALA A 664 -0.51 0.95 36.98
C ALA A 664 0.93 1.00 37.48
N ASN A 665 1.14 1.33 38.79
CA ASN A 665 2.43 1.14 39.43
C ASN A 665 2.73 -0.36 39.59
N HIS A 666 4.01 -0.73 39.65
CA HIS A 666 4.45 -2.12 39.66
C HIS A 666 5.24 -2.47 40.92
N THR A 667 4.63 -3.23 41.85
CA THR A 667 5.20 -3.54 43.15
C THR A 667 5.35 -5.04 43.44
N SER A 668 4.55 -5.88 42.73
CA SER A 668 4.47 -7.31 43.00
C SER A 668 4.14 -8.14 41.74
N HIS A 669 4.44 -9.43 41.73
CA HIS A 669 3.92 -10.36 40.72
C HIS A 669 2.39 -10.53 40.79
N LEU A 670 1.76 -10.13 41.89
CA LEU A 670 0.31 -10.19 42.07
C LEU A 670 -0.40 -8.96 41.49
N ASP A 671 0.30 -7.94 41.03
CA ASP A 671 -0.30 -6.72 40.48
C ASP A 671 -1.22 -7.02 39.28
N THR A 672 -0.73 -7.77 38.30
CA THR A 672 -1.53 -8.15 37.11
C THR A 672 -2.81 -8.92 37.46
N PRO A 673 -2.76 -10.06 38.18
CA PRO A 673 -3.98 -10.79 38.53
C PRO A 673 -4.96 -9.98 39.38
N VAL A 674 -4.50 -9.12 40.28
CA VAL A 674 -5.38 -8.26 41.11
C VAL A 674 -6.08 -7.21 40.26
N VAL A 675 -5.37 -6.51 39.36
CA VAL A 675 -5.98 -5.53 38.45
C VAL A 675 -6.96 -6.21 37.50
N LEU A 676 -6.59 -7.35 36.91
CA LEU A 676 -7.48 -8.11 36.03
C LEU A 676 -8.77 -8.51 36.74
N LYS A 677 -8.69 -9.04 37.96
CA LYS A 677 -9.88 -9.41 38.79
C LYS A 677 -10.86 -8.23 38.97
N VAL A 678 -10.32 -7.01 39.18
CA VAL A 678 -11.12 -5.80 39.36
C VAL A 678 -11.76 -5.37 38.03
N LEU A 679 -11.00 -5.35 36.94
CA LEU A 679 -11.43 -4.86 35.64
C LEU A 679 -12.30 -5.85 34.87
N LEU A 680 -12.16 -7.17 35.08
CA LEU A 680 -12.93 -8.21 34.39
C LEU A 680 -14.45 -8.06 34.52
N ARG A 681 -14.94 -7.47 35.63
CA ARG A 681 -16.37 -7.22 35.82
C ARG A 681 -16.95 -6.27 34.78
N ARG A 682 -16.15 -5.34 34.27
CA ARG A 682 -16.58 -4.30 33.31
C ARG A 682 -16.15 -4.60 31.89
N TYR A 683 -14.88 -4.99 31.69
CA TYR A 683 -14.29 -5.20 30.35
C TYR A 683 -14.37 -6.66 29.88
N GLY A 684 -14.82 -7.55 30.74
CA GLY A 684 -14.96 -8.98 30.41
C GLY A 684 -13.62 -9.60 30.02
N SER A 685 -13.66 -10.49 29.04
CA SER A 685 -12.45 -11.17 28.54
C SER A 685 -11.64 -10.38 27.49
N ARG A 686 -11.98 -9.10 27.24
CA ARG A 686 -11.27 -8.25 26.26
C ARG A 686 -10.25 -7.33 26.93
N LEU A 687 -9.43 -7.90 27.81
CA LEU A 687 -8.33 -7.21 28.48
C LEU A 687 -7.06 -8.03 28.30
N SER A 688 -5.96 -7.40 27.94
CA SER A 688 -4.64 -8.00 27.74
C SER A 688 -3.62 -7.27 28.63
N ALA A 689 -2.61 -7.98 29.13
CA ALA A 689 -1.59 -7.41 29.99
C ALA A 689 -0.19 -7.56 29.39
N ALA A 690 0.60 -6.50 29.40
CA ALA A 690 2.00 -6.56 29.05
C ALA A 690 2.81 -7.26 30.15
N ALA A 691 3.62 -8.26 29.81
CA ALA A 691 4.47 -8.99 30.74
C ALA A 691 5.91 -9.09 30.22
N ALA A 692 6.89 -9.06 31.12
CA ALA A 692 8.29 -9.06 30.79
C ALA A 692 8.71 -10.27 29.94
N ALA A 693 9.22 -10.04 28.73
CA ALA A 693 9.60 -11.08 27.79
C ALA A 693 10.74 -11.95 28.34
N ASP A 694 11.77 -11.31 28.89
CA ASP A 694 12.98 -11.91 29.47
C ASP A 694 12.74 -12.77 30.71
N TYR A 695 11.59 -12.62 31.37
CA TYR A 695 11.27 -13.33 32.60
C TYR A 695 10.16 -14.39 32.41
N TRP A 696 9.00 -13.99 31.86
CA TRP A 696 7.85 -14.86 31.79
C TRP A 696 7.82 -15.70 30.50
N PHE A 697 8.40 -15.20 29.39
CA PHE A 697 8.40 -15.87 28.10
C PHE A 697 9.73 -16.51 27.73
N ALA A 698 10.75 -16.43 28.62
CA ALA A 698 12.01 -17.18 28.46
C ALA A 698 11.79 -18.70 28.41
N ASN A 699 10.73 -19.20 29.10
CA ASN A 699 10.32 -20.60 29.05
C ASN A 699 8.98 -20.70 28.29
N PRO A 700 8.90 -21.43 27.16
CA PRO A 700 7.68 -21.51 26.35
C PRO A 700 6.46 -22.07 27.09
N LEU A 701 6.66 -23.03 28.03
CA LEU A 701 5.54 -23.59 28.80
C LEU A 701 4.97 -22.56 29.78
N LEU A 702 5.84 -21.84 30.47
CA LEU A 702 5.44 -20.80 31.41
C LEU A 702 4.80 -19.62 30.67
N GLY A 703 5.39 -19.21 29.54
CA GLY A 703 4.83 -18.17 28.68
C GLY A 703 3.43 -18.50 28.18
N ASN A 704 3.20 -19.73 27.72
CA ASN A 704 1.87 -20.18 27.29
C ASN A 704 0.87 -20.22 28.46
N LEU A 705 1.30 -20.61 29.66
CA LEU A 705 0.43 -20.59 30.86
C LEU A 705 0.03 -19.18 31.23
N ILE A 706 0.96 -18.22 31.24
CA ILE A 706 0.71 -16.82 31.56
C ILE A 706 -0.18 -16.18 30.46
N ALA A 707 0.07 -16.50 29.19
CA ALA A 707 -0.78 -16.07 28.08
C ALA A 707 -2.21 -16.64 28.21
N LEU A 708 -2.36 -17.90 28.65
CA LEU A 708 -3.69 -18.48 28.88
C LEU A 708 -4.40 -17.81 30.06
N LEU A 709 -3.75 -17.69 31.21
CA LEU A 709 -4.38 -17.23 32.45
C LEU A 709 -4.68 -15.74 32.46
N PHE A 710 -3.78 -14.91 31.89
CA PHE A 710 -3.85 -13.46 32.01
C PHE A 710 -3.99 -12.74 30.67
N ASN A 711 -4.06 -13.48 29.56
CA ASN A 711 -4.00 -12.93 28.22
C ASN A 711 -2.77 -12.02 28.06
N ALA A 712 -1.65 -12.44 28.65
CA ALA A 712 -0.44 -11.65 28.65
C ALA A 712 0.33 -11.85 27.35
N PHE A 713 1.01 -10.80 26.90
CA PHE A 713 1.90 -10.82 25.76
C PHE A 713 3.31 -10.36 26.18
N PRO A 714 4.37 -10.83 25.49
CA PRO A 714 5.74 -10.46 25.80
C PRO A 714 5.99 -8.99 25.51
N MET A 715 6.63 -8.28 26.44
CA MET A 715 7.09 -6.90 26.28
C MET A 715 8.58 -6.81 26.61
N ALA A 716 9.36 -6.31 25.64
CA ALA A 716 10.78 -6.10 25.80
C ALA A 716 11.06 -4.98 26.82
N ARG A 717 11.98 -5.20 27.75
CA ARG A 717 12.42 -4.20 28.74
C ARG A 717 13.55 -3.34 28.23
N GLN A 718 14.38 -3.86 27.33
CA GLN A 718 15.50 -3.23 26.65
C GLN A 718 15.44 -3.59 25.16
N GLY A 719 16.07 -2.80 24.30
CA GLY A 719 16.05 -3.00 22.86
C GLY A 719 14.81 -2.40 22.19
N ASN A 720 14.48 -2.87 21.00
CA ASN A 720 13.42 -2.32 20.16
C ASN A 720 12.02 -2.62 20.72
N ALA A 721 11.38 -1.60 21.30
CA ALA A 721 10.02 -1.70 21.84
C ALA A 721 8.93 -1.59 20.76
N ARG A 722 9.30 -1.28 19.50
CA ARG A 722 8.35 -1.03 18.40
C ARG A 722 7.41 -2.21 18.11
N PRO A 723 7.89 -3.49 18.02
CA PRO A 723 6.99 -4.62 17.79
C PRO A 723 5.94 -4.79 18.90
N CYS A 724 6.33 -4.52 20.15
CA CYS A 724 5.41 -4.56 21.29
C CYS A 724 4.35 -3.46 21.21
N MET A 725 4.75 -2.25 20.81
CA MET A 725 3.84 -1.12 20.63
C MET A 725 2.86 -1.39 19.48
N GLU A 726 3.33 -1.93 18.37
CA GLU A 726 2.47 -2.33 17.24
C GLU A 726 1.46 -3.41 17.67
N HIS A 727 1.87 -4.37 18.48
CA HIS A 727 0.96 -5.39 19.03
C HIS A 727 -0.11 -4.77 19.96
N ILE A 728 0.27 -3.80 20.82
CA ILE A 728 -0.70 -3.06 21.66
C ILE A 728 -1.73 -2.35 20.79
N VAL A 729 -1.26 -1.70 19.74
CA VAL A 729 -2.12 -1.03 18.78
C VAL A 729 -3.08 -2.01 18.11
N ASP A 730 -2.60 -3.19 17.70
CA ASP A 730 -3.44 -4.23 17.11
C ASP A 730 -4.51 -4.75 18.07
N LEU A 731 -4.19 -4.91 19.34
CA LEU A 731 -5.15 -5.28 20.38
C LEU A 731 -6.24 -4.21 20.52
N VAL A 732 -5.84 -2.94 20.61
CA VAL A 732 -6.78 -1.80 20.74
C VAL A 732 -7.71 -1.72 19.52
N ASP A 733 -7.22 -1.94 18.32
CA ASP A 733 -8.03 -1.94 17.09
C ASP A 733 -9.07 -3.05 17.04
N ARG A 734 -8.73 -4.22 17.62
CA ARG A 734 -9.66 -5.36 17.77
C ARG A 734 -10.65 -5.14 18.92
N GLY A 735 -10.64 -3.95 19.58
CA GLY A 735 -11.52 -3.59 20.69
C GLY A 735 -11.09 -4.15 22.04
N TRP A 736 -9.79 -4.48 22.21
CA TRP A 736 -9.22 -4.92 23.47
C TRP A 736 -8.66 -3.75 24.26
N SER A 737 -8.83 -3.77 25.56
CA SER A 737 -8.11 -2.87 26.46
C SER A 737 -6.77 -3.49 26.85
N VAL A 738 -5.80 -2.65 27.19
CA VAL A 738 -4.44 -3.10 27.53
C VAL A 738 -4.02 -2.55 28.88
N LEU A 739 -3.41 -3.41 29.72
CA LEU A 739 -2.77 -3.04 30.98
C LEU A 739 -1.25 -3.02 30.79
N ILE A 740 -0.63 -1.91 31.17
CA ILE A 740 0.83 -1.76 31.15
C ILE A 740 1.33 -1.21 32.48
N PHE A 741 2.59 -1.56 32.79
CA PHE A 741 3.33 -1.04 33.97
C PHE A 741 4.47 -0.16 33.45
N PRO A 742 4.28 1.18 33.39
CA PRO A 742 5.21 2.08 32.70
C PRO A 742 6.59 2.21 33.37
N GLU A 743 6.74 1.75 34.61
CA GLU A 743 8.03 1.66 35.31
C GLU A 743 8.99 0.64 34.66
N GLY A 744 8.45 -0.36 33.98
CA GLY A 744 9.21 -1.40 33.28
C GLY A 744 9.85 -2.45 34.23
N THR A 745 9.93 -2.17 35.52
CA THR A 745 10.45 -3.10 36.55
C THR A 745 9.65 -2.92 37.86
N ARG A 746 9.65 -3.95 38.68
CA ARG A 746 9.02 -3.86 40.02
C ARG A 746 9.81 -2.95 40.96
N SER A 747 9.13 -2.06 41.65
CA SER A 747 9.71 -1.21 42.68
C SER A 747 10.29 -2.06 43.83
N PRO A 748 11.52 -1.79 44.29
CA PRO A 748 12.13 -2.52 45.39
C PRO A 748 11.59 -2.08 46.77
N ASN A 749 11.18 -0.83 46.90
CA ASN A 749 10.74 -0.21 48.16
C ASN A 749 9.25 0.14 48.14
N GLY A 750 8.52 -0.14 47.09
CA GLY A 750 7.11 0.18 46.94
C GLY A 750 6.80 1.60 46.49
N GLU A 751 7.82 2.46 46.33
CA GLU A 751 7.67 3.80 45.76
C GLU A 751 7.56 3.77 44.24
N LEU A 752 6.83 4.74 43.70
CA LEU A 752 6.63 4.87 42.24
C LEU A 752 7.95 5.25 41.56
N GLN A 753 8.41 4.41 40.65
CA GLN A 753 9.58 4.63 39.82
C GLN A 753 9.24 5.58 38.64
N PRO A 754 10.23 6.29 38.08
CA PRO A 754 10.01 7.11 36.87
C PRO A 754 9.46 6.28 35.70
N PHE A 755 8.52 6.89 34.96
CA PHE A 755 7.91 6.24 33.82
C PHE A 755 8.81 6.31 32.59
N LYS A 756 8.84 5.24 31.81
CA LYS A 756 9.49 5.21 30.50
C LYS A 756 8.70 6.04 29.49
N ALA A 757 9.38 6.78 28.62
CA ALA A 757 8.76 7.68 27.63
C ALA A 757 7.78 6.98 26.67
N GLY A 758 7.93 5.68 26.46
CA GLY A 758 7.04 4.90 25.59
C GLY A 758 5.56 4.91 26.01
N VAL A 759 5.24 5.15 27.30
CA VAL A 759 3.84 5.25 27.72
C VAL A 759 3.20 6.54 27.23
N GLY A 760 3.94 7.65 27.21
CA GLY A 760 3.46 8.93 26.67
C GLY A 760 3.21 8.84 25.16
N LEU A 761 4.13 8.21 24.44
CA LEU A 761 3.96 7.92 23.01
C LEU A 761 2.68 7.10 22.76
N LEU A 762 2.51 5.96 23.43
CA LEU A 762 1.31 5.14 23.29
C LEU A 762 0.03 5.90 23.63
N ALA A 763 0.02 6.67 24.70
CA ALA A 763 -1.16 7.39 25.16
C ALA A 763 -1.60 8.50 24.19
N VAL A 764 -0.64 9.20 23.58
CA VAL A 764 -0.91 10.26 22.58
C VAL A 764 -1.35 9.65 21.26
N GLU A 765 -0.63 8.64 20.76
CA GLU A 765 -0.86 8.05 19.43
C GLU A 765 -2.12 7.19 19.36
N LEU A 766 -2.46 6.47 20.44
CA LEU A 766 -3.68 5.66 20.47
C LEU A 766 -4.96 6.51 20.53
N GLY A 767 -4.92 7.72 21.11
CA GLY A 767 -6.08 8.60 21.24
C GLY A 767 -7.25 8.02 22.05
N ILE A 768 -7.02 6.91 22.77
CA ILE A 768 -8.02 6.22 23.63
C ILE A 768 -7.95 6.75 25.06
N PRO A 769 -9.01 6.53 25.90
CA PRO A 769 -8.95 6.85 27.31
C PRO A 769 -7.78 6.14 28.01
N VAL A 770 -6.97 6.88 28.77
CA VAL A 770 -5.93 6.34 29.64
C VAL A 770 -6.43 6.40 31.07
N VAL A 771 -6.42 5.27 31.78
CA VAL A 771 -6.94 5.14 33.14
C VAL A 771 -5.78 4.85 34.11
N PRO A 772 -5.42 5.78 34.99
CA PRO A 772 -4.39 5.55 35.99
C PRO A 772 -4.94 4.69 37.14
N ILE A 773 -4.16 3.72 37.58
CA ILE A 773 -4.47 2.81 38.69
C ILE A 773 -3.32 2.83 39.69
N LYS A 774 -3.63 3.01 40.98
CA LYS A 774 -2.65 2.86 42.05
C LYS A 774 -2.90 1.61 42.86
N LEU A 775 -1.87 0.81 43.03
CA LEU A 775 -1.87 -0.43 43.81
C LEU A 775 -1.11 -0.18 45.12
N SER A 776 -1.71 -0.49 46.26
CA SER A 776 -1.12 -0.38 47.56
C SER A 776 -1.28 -1.65 48.39
N GLY A 777 -0.25 -2.04 49.15
CA GLY A 777 -0.25 -3.21 50.01
C GLY A 777 0.32 -4.50 49.36
N LEU A 778 0.39 -4.64 48.01
CA LEU A 778 0.86 -5.84 47.35
C LEU A 778 2.35 -6.18 47.59
N GLN A 779 3.17 -5.17 47.84
CA GLN A 779 4.57 -5.38 48.21
C GLN A 779 4.73 -6.08 49.56
N GLN A 780 3.76 -5.94 50.47
CA GLN A 780 3.74 -6.64 51.76
C GLN A 780 3.24 -8.07 51.63
N VAL A 781 2.35 -8.31 50.67
CA VAL A 781 1.82 -9.64 50.36
C VAL A 781 2.86 -10.50 49.66
N LEU A 782 3.50 -10.01 48.62
CA LEU A 782 4.56 -10.72 47.89
C LEU A 782 5.66 -9.75 47.47
N PRO A 783 6.67 -9.52 48.34
CA PRO A 783 7.81 -8.64 48.05
C PRO A 783 8.64 -9.10 46.86
N LYS A 784 9.39 -8.18 46.24
CA LYS A 784 10.37 -8.52 45.19
C LYS A 784 11.44 -9.46 45.77
N GLY A 785 11.65 -10.62 45.12
CA GLY A 785 12.59 -11.65 45.56
C GLY A 785 11.98 -12.75 46.45
N SER A 786 10.72 -12.59 46.90
CA SER A 786 10.02 -13.66 47.64
C SER A 786 9.17 -14.50 46.68
N TRP A 787 9.07 -15.83 47.03
CA TRP A 787 8.22 -16.77 46.27
C TRP A 787 6.96 -17.18 47.07
N LEU A 788 6.93 -16.92 48.37
CA LEU A 788 5.82 -17.30 49.23
C LEU A 788 5.00 -16.04 49.58
N PRO A 789 3.72 -15.97 49.15
CA PRO A 789 2.85 -14.86 49.50
C PRO A 789 2.41 -14.91 50.96
N ARG A 790 2.28 -13.75 51.57
CA ARG A 790 1.68 -13.55 52.90
C ARG A 790 0.29 -12.97 52.73
N ARG A 791 -0.65 -13.28 53.58
CA ARG A 791 -1.98 -12.68 53.57
C ARG A 791 -1.88 -11.23 54.03
N GLY A 792 -2.43 -10.29 53.25
CA GLY A 792 -2.45 -8.85 53.59
C GLY A 792 -3.51 -8.06 52.84
N PRO A 793 -3.98 -6.94 53.41
CA PRO A 793 -4.97 -6.08 52.74
C PRO A 793 -4.35 -5.36 51.55
N VAL A 794 -5.12 -5.24 50.46
CA VAL A 794 -4.73 -4.59 49.24
C VAL A 794 -5.76 -3.51 48.88
N THR A 795 -5.30 -2.34 48.46
CA THR A 795 -6.16 -1.29 47.94
C THR A 795 -5.85 -1.03 46.46
N VAL A 796 -6.89 -1.03 45.63
CA VAL A 796 -6.84 -0.65 44.21
C VAL A 796 -7.60 0.66 44.05
N THR A 797 -6.91 1.73 43.71
CA THR A 797 -7.52 3.04 43.46
C THR A 797 -7.50 3.35 41.98
N ILE A 798 -8.67 3.57 41.39
CA ILE A 798 -8.84 3.86 39.97
C ILE A 798 -9.08 5.37 39.83
N GLY A 799 -8.21 6.05 39.10
CA GLY A 799 -8.33 7.48 38.85
C GLY A 799 -9.28 7.82 37.69
N ALA A 800 -9.55 9.10 37.54
CA ALA A 800 -10.32 9.61 36.40
C ALA A 800 -9.61 9.31 35.06
N SER A 801 -10.37 9.00 34.03
CA SER A 801 -9.82 8.78 32.69
C SER A 801 -9.30 10.07 32.07
N LEU A 802 -8.14 9.97 31.39
CA LEU A 802 -7.49 11.06 30.69
C LEU A 802 -7.52 10.80 29.19
N ARG A 803 -7.74 11.84 28.39
CA ARG A 803 -7.51 11.80 26.94
C ARG A 803 -6.43 12.81 26.61
N LEU A 804 -5.30 12.34 26.14
CA LEU A 804 -4.21 13.19 25.69
C LEU A 804 -4.48 13.69 24.27
N LEU A 805 -4.07 14.93 24.00
CA LEU A 805 -4.32 15.56 22.70
C LEU A 805 -3.30 15.03 21.68
N PRO A 806 -3.71 14.75 20.45
CA PRO A 806 -2.80 14.45 19.34
C PRO A 806 -1.79 15.59 19.14
N GLY A 807 -0.50 15.25 18.99
CA GLY A 807 0.59 16.22 18.83
C GLY A 807 1.16 16.77 20.13
N MET A 808 0.70 16.28 21.29
CA MET A 808 1.32 16.59 22.57
C MET A 808 2.72 15.97 22.65
N ASP A 809 3.69 16.69 23.23
CA ASP A 809 5.02 16.17 23.47
C ASP A 809 4.98 14.91 24.36
N TYR A 810 5.68 13.85 23.94
CA TYR A 810 5.60 12.53 24.59
C TYR A 810 6.21 12.53 25.99
N VAL A 811 7.21 13.39 26.26
CA VAL A 811 7.82 13.52 27.58
C VAL A 811 6.86 14.22 28.53
N GLN A 812 6.21 15.30 28.07
CA GLN A 812 5.18 16.01 28.84
C GLN A 812 3.98 15.09 29.12
N ALA A 813 3.55 14.30 28.13
CA ALA A 813 2.49 13.31 28.27
C ALA A 813 2.86 12.29 29.37
N THR A 814 4.08 11.75 29.33
CA THR A 814 4.58 10.78 30.33
C THR A 814 4.58 11.39 31.74
N GLN A 815 5.09 12.61 31.88
CA GLN A 815 5.11 13.31 33.17
C GLN A 815 3.70 13.61 33.72
N GLN A 816 2.75 13.89 32.81
CA GLN A 816 1.36 14.09 33.23
C GLN A 816 0.77 12.80 33.78
N LEU A 817 0.95 11.66 33.08
CA LEU A 817 0.46 10.36 33.53
C LEU A 817 1.10 9.91 34.85
N GLU A 818 2.39 10.17 35.03
CA GLU A 818 3.10 9.88 36.29
C GLU A 818 2.52 10.71 37.46
N ARG A 819 2.28 12.02 37.25
CA ARG A 819 1.67 12.89 38.23
C ARG A 819 0.29 12.42 38.68
N GLU A 820 -0.52 11.94 37.75
CA GLU A 820 -1.85 11.45 38.07
C GLU A 820 -1.83 10.18 38.95
N ILE A 821 -0.92 9.22 38.68
CA ILE A 821 -0.76 8.05 39.60
C ILE A 821 -0.20 8.47 40.98
N ARG A 822 0.68 9.47 41.04
CA ARG A 822 1.19 9.99 42.33
C ARG A 822 0.07 10.62 43.18
N ARG A 823 -0.90 11.30 42.57
CA ARG A 823 -2.04 11.93 43.23
C ARG A 823 -3.06 10.95 43.81
N LEU A 824 -3.19 9.73 43.25
CA LEU A 824 -4.02 8.67 43.80
C LEU A 824 -3.40 8.09 45.07
#